data_d5427a6dd5816ba1040d4e098cc8a316
#
_entry.id   d5427a6dd5816ba1040d4e098cc8a316
#
_cell.length_a   1.000
_cell.length_b   1.000
_cell.length_c   1.000
_cell.angle_alpha   90.00
_cell.angle_beta   90.00
_cell.angle_gamma   90.00
#
_symmetry.space_group_name_H-M   'P 1'
#
loop_
_entity.id
_entity.type
_entity.pdbx_description
1 polymer ?
#
loop_
_entity_poly.entity_id
_entity_poly.type
_entity_poly.pdbx_seq_one_letter_code
_entity_poly.pdbx_strand_id
1 'polypeptide(L)'
;MDIEWKEGKIINTPLEGQMKNSYIDYAMSVIVTRALPDVRDGLKPVHRRILYAMSEAGMLPGKAYKKSARIVGDVLGKYHPHGDTAVYESAVRMAQDFSTRYPLVDGHGNFGSVDGDSAAAMRYTEMRMAKITVEMLRDIDKNTVDFMPNYDGSLQEPLVLPSRIPNLLVNGSYGITVGMATNIPPHNLSEVVDGLSAMIDDPDITIEGLMKYIKGPDFPTAGIIQGVKGIEDTYRTGRGSITVRAKTEIEDMDRGKHRIVVTEIPYQVNKARLIESIADLQRQKVLDGITALRDESDRTGMRIAIELRADVSPDIMLNNLFKHTQMQVNFGAIMLALVDGHPRILNLKQILYYYLKHQEEVITRRSQYELDKARARAHILEGLLIALDHIDEVIKTIRESRTDDVAKQALMSKFGLSEKQAIAILDMRLRKLTGLERDKLEQDYKDVQETIAYLEDLLSSREKIMGVVKDELQDEKKNFGDERRTQISATKEDFTLTDLIPDEPMTITLTKQNYIKRMDSADIRVQKKGGRGVSGMKMKDEDYVWKILNTSTHNRILFFTNKGKVYMKTAVEFPKSTRTARGSALINFIPNLARDERVTELLDLDNVQEGTKYLLMVTKKGYVKKTELAEYKNINKNGLISIRLNEGDRLAAVLAITGEEEIILGTKDGMAIRFSVDDSEVRSMGRAAAGVHGIKLAGDDEVVGACIAADKDIFTISADGNAKRNKASAYHIQSRNGKGIRNFRRGYEVVALVAADDKDELVGVSEQGITIKTKASQIVSKKTKAGQGVILQRLEEGDRIASIDVLSNDPEAEDEEE
;
A
#
# COMPACT_ATOMS: atom_id res chain seq x y z
N MET A 1 62.21 -8.34 45.64
CA MET A 1 61.60 -7.02 45.40
C MET A 1 60.14 -7.27 45.66
N ASP A 2 59.70 -7.00 46.86
CA ASP A 2 58.31 -7.12 47.25
C ASP A 2 57.52 -5.97 46.60
N ILE A 3 56.60 -6.28 45.72
CA ILE A 3 55.68 -5.31 45.12
C ILE A 3 54.60 -5.07 46.16
N GLU A 4 54.75 -4.00 46.99
CA GLU A 4 53.60 -3.49 47.77
C GLU A 4 52.50 -2.99 46.84
N TRP A 5 51.42 -3.75 46.74
CA TRP A 5 50.18 -3.29 46.14
C TRP A 5 49.59 -2.20 47.08
N LYS A 6 49.65 -0.94 46.69
CA LYS A 6 48.85 0.10 47.35
C LYS A 6 47.37 -0.28 47.19
N GLU A 7 46.68 -0.55 48.30
CA GLU A 7 45.24 -0.76 48.31
C GLU A 7 44.56 0.43 47.64
N GLY A 8 44.04 0.20 46.42
CA GLY A 8 43.25 1.17 45.73
C GLY A 8 41.94 1.39 46.50
N LYS A 9 41.41 2.58 46.53
CA LYS A 9 40.14 2.95 47.13
C LYS A 9 39.02 2.16 46.40
N ILE A 10 38.45 1.16 47.06
CA ILE A 10 37.28 0.40 46.52
C ILE A 10 36.06 1.34 46.61
N ILE A 11 35.53 1.74 45.46
CA ILE A 11 34.30 2.50 45.36
C ILE A 11 33.17 1.54 44.97
N ASN A 12 32.21 1.36 45.86
CA ASN A 12 31.01 0.59 45.57
C ASN A 12 30.14 1.39 44.61
N THR A 13 30.08 0.96 43.35
CA THR A 13 29.20 1.57 42.32
C THR A 13 28.04 0.63 42.04
N PRO A 14 26.79 1.07 42.19
CA PRO A 14 25.64 0.24 41.86
C PRO A 14 25.69 -0.14 40.35
N LEU A 15 25.69 -1.43 40.06
CA LEU A 15 25.73 -1.95 38.68
C LEU A 15 24.62 -1.35 37.80
N GLU A 16 23.41 -1.22 38.36
CA GLU A 16 22.24 -0.65 37.66
C GLU A 16 22.49 0.80 37.21
N GLY A 17 23.05 1.63 38.08
CA GLY A 17 23.37 3.03 37.74
C GLY A 17 24.46 3.13 36.66
N GLN A 18 25.50 2.30 36.75
CA GLN A 18 26.58 2.24 35.76
C GLN A 18 26.05 1.79 34.39
N MET A 19 25.28 0.71 34.37
CA MET A 19 24.69 0.22 33.12
C MET A 19 23.73 1.23 32.49
N LYS A 20 22.88 1.88 33.30
CA LYS A 20 21.94 2.92 32.80
C LYS A 20 22.71 4.09 32.15
N ASN A 21 23.73 4.62 32.81
CA ASN A 21 24.50 5.73 32.27
C ASN A 21 25.26 5.33 31.00
N SER A 22 25.97 4.18 31.02
CA SER A 22 26.70 3.70 29.87
C SER A 22 25.78 3.40 28.68
N TYR A 23 24.55 2.90 28.93
CA TYR A 23 23.56 2.67 27.88
C TYR A 23 23.02 3.98 27.28
N ILE A 24 22.79 5.01 28.12
CA ILE A 24 22.38 6.34 27.67
C ILE A 24 23.47 6.96 26.80
N ASP A 25 24.74 6.92 27.27
CA ASP A 25 25.89 7.48 26.53
C ASP A 25 26.08 6.77 25.18
N TYR A 26 25.98 5.44 25.16
CA TYR A 26 25.98 4.66 23.91
C TYR A 26 24.81 5.01 22.97
N ALA A 27 23.59 5.08 23.51
CA ALA A 27 22.41 5.43 22.74
C ALA A 27 22.54 6.83 22.12
N MET A 28 22.96 7.82 22.91
CA MET A 28 23.19 9.19 22.43
C MET A 28 24.27 9.23 21.34
N SER A 29 25.37 8.51 21.52
CA SER A 29 26.41 8.40 20.51
C SER A 29 25.86 7.80 19.20
N VAL A 30 25.14 6.67 19.25
CA VAL A 30 24.56 6.03 18.06
C VAL A 30 23.55 6.95 17.37
N ILE A 31 22.73 7.68 18.12
CA ILE A 31 21.73 8.60 17.59
C ILE A 31 22.40 9.76 16.85
N VAL A 32 23.34 10.46 17.53
CA VAL A 32 23.87 11.73 17.02
C VAL A 32 25.03 11.52 16.03
N THR A 33 25.89 10.53 16.26
CA THR A 33 27.14 10.39 15.50
C THR A 33 27.19 9.21 14.52
N ARG A 34 26.09 8.44 14.35
CA ARG A 34 26.15 7.26 13.50
C ARG A 34 24.95 7.07 12.56
N ALA A 35 23.73 6.97 13.11
CA ALA A 35 22.61 6.39 12.37
C ALA A 35 21.70 7.41 11.71
N LEU A 36 21.59 8.63 12.23
CA LEU A 36 20.68 9.65 11.73
C LEU A 36 21.36 10.67 10.82
N PRO A 37 20.66 11.14 9.76
CA PRO A 37 21.15 12.23 8.92
C PRO A 37 20.95 13.59 9.59
N ASP A 38 21.81 14.56 9.28
CA ASP A 38 21.57 15.97 9.58
C ASP A 38 20.55 16.55 8.60
N VAL A 39 19.63 17.37 9.08
CA VAL A 39 18.55 17.94 8.25
C VAL A 39 19.08 18.86 7.14
N ARG A 40 20.26 19.48 7.35
CA ARG A 40 20.87 20.48 6.46
C ARG A 40 21.48 19.86 5.21
N ASP A 41 22.26 18.80 5.34
CA ASP A 41 22.95 18.14 4.20
C ASP A 41 22.45 16.73 3.91
N GLY A 42 21.53 16.18 4.71
CA GLY A 42 20.94 14.87 4.52
C GLY A 42 21.92 13.70 4.68
N LEU A 43 23.11 13.92 5.23
CA LEU A 43 24.14 12.91 5.32
C LEU A 43 24.31 12.40 6.75
N LYS A 44 24.60 11.10 6.85
CA LYS A 44 25.16 10.53 8.07
C LYS A 44 26.65 10.86 8.15
N PRO A 45 27.28 10.84 9.35
CA PRO A 45 28.69 11.14 9.50
C PRO A 45 29.61 10.33 8.57
N VAL A 46 29.37 9.02 8.39
CA VAL A 46 30.17 8.18 7.50
C VAL A 46 30.13 8.65 6.04
N HIS A 47 28.94 9.01 5.53
CA HIS A 47 28.79 9.50 4.16
C HIS A 47 29.50 10.84 3.97
N ARG A 48 29.33 11.78 4.91
CA ARG A 48 29.98 13.09 4.90
C ARG A 48 31.49 12.95 4.88
N ARG A 49 32.05 12.09 5.73
CA ARG A 49 33.49 11.80 5.80
C ARG A 49 34.04 11.21 4.52
N ILE A 50 33.28 10.30 3.86
CA ILE A 50 33.68 9.72 2.58
C ILE A 50 33.78 10.82 1.50
N LEU A 51 32.74 11.64 1.36
CA LEU A 51 32.69 12.69 0.32
C LEU A 51 33.76 13.77 0.59
N TYR A 52 33.97 14.15 1.84
CA TYR A 52 35.00 15.12 2.22
C TYR A 52 36.39 14.58 1.93
N ALA A 53 36.69 13.33 2.30
CA ALA A 53 37.98 12.69 2.00
C ALA A 53 38.23 12.54 0.49
N MET A 54 37.19 12.26 -0.32
CA MET A 54 37.29 12.25 -1.78
C MET A 54 37.65 13.63 -2.34
N SER A 55 37.08 14.69 -1.77
CA SER A 55 37.38 16.07 -2.17
C SER A 55 38.82 16.43 -1.87
N GLU A 56 39.33 16.16 -0.63
CA GLU A 56 40.73 16.38 -0.26
C GLU A 56 41.70 15.58 -1.13
N ALA A 57 41.35 14.33 -1.46
CA ALA A 57 42.15 13.48 -2.34
C ALA A 57 42.12 13.92 -3.83
N GLY A 58 41.35 14.98 -4.18
CA GLY A 58 41.20 15.49 -5.54
C GLY A 58 40.53 14.50 -6.51
N MET A 59 39.62 13.62 -6.00
CA MET A 59 38.91 12.63 -6.77
C MET A 59 37.70 13.24 -7.48
N LEU A 60 37.92 14.25 -8.30
CA LEU A 60 36.88 15.05 -8.99
C LEU A 60 36.34 14.33 -10.23
N PRO A 61 35.10 14.65 -10.65
CA PRO A 61 34.57 14.22 -11.94
C PRO A 61 35.52 14.62 -13.09
N GLY A 62 35.67 13.73 -14.06
CA GLY A 62 36.59 13.97 -15.18
C GLY A 62 38.08 13.64 -14.88
N LYS A 63 38.48 13.43 -13.64
CA LYS A 63 39.77 12.86 -13.26
C LYS A 63 39.71 11.32 -13.36
N ALA A 64 40.92 10.70 -13.39
CA ALA A 64 41.02 9.24 -13.39
C ALA A 64 40.37 8.64 -12.10
N TYR A 65 39.70 7.51 -12.29
CA TYR A 65 39.22 6.71 -11.13
C TYR A 65 40.41 6.27 -10.25
N LYS A 66 40.13 6.11 -8.96
CA LYS A 66 41.09 5.56 -7.99
C LYS A 66 40.51 4.32 -7.34
N LYS A 67 41.37 3.35 -6.97
CA LYS A 67 40.92 2.14 -6.26
C LYS A 67 40.14 2.49 -5.00
N SER A 68 39.03 1.80 -4.81
CA SER A 68 38.14 2.01 -3.66
C SER A 68 38.86 1.81 -2.34
N ALA A 69 39.79 0.85 -2.28
CA ALA A 69 40.61 0.60 -1.10
C ALA A 69 41.43 1.82 -0.65
N ARG A 70 41.82 2.72 -1.56
CA ARG A 70 42.53 3.93 -1.22
C ARG A 70 41.66 4.90 -0.41
N ILE A 71 40.45 5.18 -0.89
CA ILE A 71 39.55 6.11 -0.19
C ILE A 71 39.09 5.53 1.13
N VAL A 72 38.83 4.21 1.19
CA VAL A 72 38.48 3.52 2.44
C VAL A 72 39.59 3.69 3.46
N GLY A 73 40.85 3.48 3.04
CA GLY A 73 42.04 3.69 3.90
C GLY A 73 42.20 5.14 4.39
N ASP A 74 42.01 6.12 3.49
CA ASP A 74 42.07 7.55 3.84
C ASP A 74 40.97 7.94 4.86
N VAL A 75 39.75 7.45 4.66
CA VAL A 75 38.62 7.70 5.59
C VAL A 75 38.87 7.07 6.95
N LEU A 76 39.32 5.83 7.00
CA LEU A 76 39.64 5.13 8.26
C LEU A 76 40.76 5.81 9.05
N GLY A 77 41.82 6.14 8.35
CA GLY A 77 43.00 6.73 8.98
C GLY A 77 42.81 8.17 9.45
N LYS A 78 41.92 8.94 8.77
CA LYS A 78 41.76 10.36 9.03
C LYS A 78 40.52 10.74 9.83
N TYR A 79 39.38 10.08 9.60
CA TYR A 79 38.10 10.59 10.06
C TYR A 79 37.19 9.57 10.75
N HIS A 80 37.21 8.27 10.33
CA HIS A 80 36.24 7.31 10.78
C HIS A 80 36.86 6.02 11.32
N PRO A 81 37.18 5.93 12.62
CA PRO A 81 37.90 4.81 13.21
C PRO A 81 36.98 3.60 13.48
N HIS A 82 36.41 3.05 12.44
CA HIS A 82 35.50 1.89 12.46
C HIS A 82 35.92 0.84 11.40
N GLY A 83 35.16 -0.24 11.22
CA GLY A 83 35.49 -1.28 10.24
C GLY A 83 35.50 -0.79 8.79
N ASP A 84 36.44 -1.28 8.00
CA ASP A 84 36.59 -0.97 6.56
C ASP A 84 35.38 -1.36 5.73
N THR A 85 34.76 -2.49 6.07
CA THR A 85 33.54 -2.98 5.43
C THR A 85 32.40 -1.95 5.51
N ALA A 86 32.18 -1.33 6.68
CA ALA A 86 31.12 -0.33 6.86
C ALA A 86 31.33 0.92 5.99
N VAL A 87 32.57 1.37 5.86
CA VAL A 87 32.96 2.51 5.00
C VAL A 87 32.75 2.14 3.53
N TYR A 88 33.25 0.96 3.13
CA TYR A 88 33.14 0.51 1.74
C TYR A 88 31.69 0.31 1.32
N GLU A 89 30.87 -0.39 2.11
CA GLU A 89 29.45 -0.59 1.83
C GLU A 89 28.67 0.73 1.75
N SER A 90 29.02 1.72 2.59
CA SER A 90 28.42 3.05 2.50
C SER A 90 28.77 3.75 1.19
N ALA A 91 30.02 3.66 0.76
CA ALA A 91 30.45 4.20 -0.55
C ALA A 91 29.77 3.46 -1.72
N VAL A 92 29.66 2.14 -1.64
CA VAL A 92 28.96 1.29 -2.63
C VAL A 92 27.51 1.73 -2.79
N ARG A 93 26.77 1.90 -1.70
CA ARG A 93 25.36 2.35 -1.76
C ARG A 93 25.22 3.72 -2.41
N MET A 94 26.13 4.64 -2.18
CA MET A 94 26.12 5.95 -2.82
C MET A 94 26.43 5.89 -4.33
N ALA A 95 27.00 4.77 -4.83
CA ALA A 95 27.26 4.55 -6.25
C ALA A 95 26.17 3.74 -6.97
N GLN A 96 25.28 3.05 -6.23
CA GLN A 96 24.22 2.20 -6.80
C GLN A 96 23.03 3.05 -7.26
N ASP A 97 22.70 3.01 -8.54
CA ASP A 97 21.58 3.73 -9.17
C ASP A 97 20.20 3.17 -8.80
N PHE A 98 20.14 1.92 -8.32
CA PHE A 98 18.94 1.28 -7.79
C PHE A 98 18.74 1.50 -6.27
N SER A 99 19.74 2.02 -5.57
CA SER A 99 19.68 2.33 -4.13
C SER A 99 19.57 3.83 -3.85
N THR A 100 20.21 4.66 -4.66
CA THR A 100 20.31 6.11 -4.49
C THR A 100 19.73 6.81 -5.73
N ARG A 101 18.74 7.69 -5.53
CA ARG A 101 18.02 8.34 -6.64
C ARG A 101 18.93 9.21 -7.51
N TYR A 102 19.86 9.94 -6.86
CA TYR A 102 20.93 10.71 -7.50
C TYR A 102 22.26 10.26 -6.89
N PRO A 103 22.96 9.31 -7.52
CA PRO A 103 24.20 8.76 -6.98
C PRO A 103 25.26 9.83 -6.70
N LEU A 104 25.87 9.73 -5.51
CA LEU A 104 26.90 10.68 -5.06
C LEU A 104 28.30 10.20 -5.39
N VAL A 105 28.48 8.93 -5.70
CA VAL A 105 29.74 8.31 -6.09
C VAL A 105 29.59 7.77 -7.50
N ASP A 106 30.59 8.07 -8.35
CA ASP A 106 30.75 7.51 -9.68
C ASP A 106 31.67 6.29 -9.57
N GLY A 107 31.08 5.10 -9.70
CA GLY A 107 31.77 3.81 -9.55
C GLY A 107 32.15 3.17 -10.88
N HIS A 108 33.30 2.52 -10.91
CA HIS A 108 33.76 1.71 -12.05
C HIS A 108 34.10 0.30 -11.59
N GLY A 109 33.45 -0.69 -12.21
CA GLY A 109 33.54 -2.10 -11.82
C GLY A 109 32.20 -2.65 -11.33
N ASN A 110 32.21 -3.75 -10.58
CA ASN A 110 30.99 -4.36 -10.03
C ASN A 110 30.69 -3.77 -8.64
N PHE A 111 29.62 -2.95 -8.57
CA PHE A 111 29.08 -2.37 -7.34
C PHE A 111 27.81 -3.07 -6.85
N GLY A 112 27.59 -4.32 -7.25
CA GLY A 112 26.37 -5.08 -6.92
C GLY A 112 25.26 -4.90 -7.96
N SER A 113 24.17 -5.60 -7.72
CA SER A 113 23.00 -5.58 -8.60
C SER A 113 21.69 -5.58 -7.83
N VAL A 114 20.58 -5.33 -8.53
CA VAL A 114 19.22 -5.41 -7.97
C VAL A 114 18.86 -6.86 -7.56
N ASP A 115 19.61 -7.85 -8.02
CA ASP A 115 19.50 -9.25 -7.64
C ASP A 115 20.09 -9.53 -6.24
N GLY A 116 20.73 -8.54 -5.66
CA GLY A 116 21.34 -8.66 -4.33
C GLY A 116 22.76 -9.20 -4.37
N ASP A 117 23.39 -9.23 -5.55
CA ASP A 117 24.82 -9.50 -5.67
C ASP A 117 25.62 -8.49 -4.87
N SER A 118 26.61 -8.96 -4.15
CA SER A 118 27.53 -8.09 -3.42
C SER A 118 28.47 -7.37 -4.38
N ALA A 119 28.88 -6.16 -4.01
CA ALA A 119 29.95 -5.48 -4.71
C ALA A 119 31.25 -6.32 -4.67
N ALA A 120 32.05 -6.23 -5.73
CA ALA A 120 33.37 -6.83 -5.73
C ALA A 120 34.25 -6.22 -4.62
N ALA A 121 35.25 -6.96 -4.15
CA ALA A 121 36.15 -6.46 -3.11
C ALA A 121 36.78 -5.12 -3.52
N MET A 122 37.00 -4.22 -2.56
CA MET A 122 37.46 -2.83 -2.75
C MET A 122 38.78 -2.69 -3.51
N ARG A 123 39.59 -3.76 -3.59
CA ARG A 123 40.81 -3.81 -4.40
C ARG A 123 40.58 -3.90 -5.89
N TYR A 124 39.39 -4.33 -6.32
CA TYR A 124 39.00 -4.47 -7.74
C TYR A 124 38.20 -3.27 -8.22
N THR A 125 37.31 -2.73 -7.40
CA THR A 125 36.48 -1.57 -7.77
C THR A 125 37.27 -0.27 -7.72
N GLU A 126 36.79 0.71 -8.50
CA GLU A 126 37.34 2.06 -8.55
C GLU A 126 36.21 3.07 -8.40
N MET A 127 36.50 4.24 -7.83
CA MET A 127 35.50 5.27 -7.62
C MET A 127 36.08 6.69 -7.72
N ARG A 128 35.18 7.64 -7.91
CA ARG A 128 35.41 9.08 -7.82
C ARG A 128 34.11 9.79 -7.43
N MET A 129 34.15 11.09 -7.17
CA MET A 129 32.91 11.85 -6.92
C MET A 129 32.06 11.92 -8.18
N ALA A 130 30.75 11.81 -8.05
CA ALA A 130 29.79 12.16 -9.07
C ALA A 130 29.74 13.68 -9.28
N LYS A 131 29.23 14.15 -10.42
CA LYS A 131 29.14 15.59 -10.72
C LYS A 131 28.31 16.35 -9.69
N ILE A 132 27.19 15.78 -9.29
CA ILE A 132 26.29 16.36 -8.28
C ILE A 132 26.96 16.56 -6.91
N THR A 133 27.90 15.69 -6.55
CA THR A 133 28.62 15.74 -5.27
C THR A 133 29.54 16.95 -5.16
N VAL A 134 30.03 17.46 -6.28
CA VAL A 134 30.84 18.69 -6.30
C VAL A 134 30.02 19.87 -5.80
N GLU A 135 28.75 19.94 -6.13
CA GLU A 135 27.85 21.01 -5.69
C GLU A 135 27.49 20.89 -4.20
N MET A 136 27.59 19.68 -3.62
CA MET A 136 27.42 19.51 -2.18
C MET A 136 28.62 20.04 -1.36
N LEU A 137 29.82 20.03 -1.96
CA LEU A 137 31.08 20.45 -1.33
C LEU A 137 31.52 21.85 -1.80
N ARG A 138 30.79 22.45 -2.72
CA ARG A 138 31.15 23.74 -3.31
C ARG A 138 31.26 24.82 -2.25
N ASP A 139 32.31 25.62 -2.33
CA ASP A 139 32.60 26.74 -1.44
C ASP A 139 32.90 26.34 0.04
N ILE A 140 33.24 25.05 0.32
CA ILE A 140 33.56 24.58 1.67
C ILE A 140 34.83 25.27 2.26
N ASP A 141 35.72 25.73 1.40
CA ASP A 141 36.96 26.45 1.73
C ASP A 141 36.74 27.95 2.01
N LYS A 142 35.51 28.45 1.86
CA LYS A 142 35.13 29.85 2.06
C LYS A 142 34.45 30.11 3.43
N ASN A 143 34.79 29.36 4.44
CA ASN A 143 34.21 29.47 5.78
C ASN A 143 32.67 29.37 5.84
N THR A 144 32.08 28.61 4.93
CA THR A 144 30.62 28.49 4.79
C THR A 144 30.00 27.61 5.87
N VAL A 145 30.73 26.64 6.42
CA VAL A 145 30.33 25.71 7.45
C VAL A 145 31.36 25.62 8.57
N ASP A 146 30.93 25.13 9.73
CA ASP A 146 31.80 24.92 10.85
C ASP A 146 32.54 23.60 10.74
N PHE A 147 33.77 23.58 11.29
CA PHE A 147 34.62 22.41 11.38
C PHE A 147 34.81 22.01 12.84
N MET A 148 35.04 20.73 13.07
CA MET A 148 35.35 20.16 14.36
C MET A 148 36.64 19.31 14.28
N PRO A 149 37.36 19.09 15.38
CA PRO A 149 38.47 18.14 15.41
C PRO A 149 37.97 16.74 15.03
N ASN A 150 38.79 15.99 14.29
CA ASN A 150 38.57 14.57 14.05
C ASN A 150 38.76 13.75 15.35
N TYR A 151 38.63 12.43 15.26
CA TYR A 151 38.65 11.53 16.43
C TYR A 151 39.92 11.58 17.28
N ASP A 152 41.08 11.97 16.71
CA ASP A 152 42.38 12.08 17.40
C ASP A 152 42.84 13.53 17.57
N GLY A 153 42.08 14.51 17.09
CA GLY A 153 42.41 15.93 17.16
C GLY A 153 43.51 16.40 16.21
N SER A 154 44.03 15.54 15.33
CA SER A 154 45.11 15.86 14.39
C SER A 154 44.65 16.65 13.16
N LEU A 155 43.39 16.49 12.75
CA LEU A 155 42.77 17.09 11.59
C LEU A 155 41.44 17.74 11.95
N GLN A 156 40.88 18.49 10.99
CA GLN A 156 39.55 19.06 11.09
C GLN A 156 38.60 18.37 10.08
N GLU A 157 37.38 18.12 10.51
CA GLU A 157 36.32 17.62 9.63
C GLU A 157 35.07 18.53 9.66
N PRO A 158 34.30 18.66 8.57
CA PRO A 158 33.15 19.54 8.57
C PRO A 158 32.00 18.93 9.38
N LEU A 159 31.31 19.75 10.18
CA LEU A 159 30.10 19.37 10.90
C LEU A 159 28.96 19.04 9.94
N VAL A 160 28.88 19.79 8.84
CA VAL A 160 27.87 19.67 7.79
C VAL A 160 28.48 20.14 6.47
N LEU A 161 28.01 19.67 5.33
CA LEU A 161 28.42 20.19 4.03
C LEU A 161 27.59 21.43 3.65
N PRO A 162 28.11 22.33 2.80
CA PRO A 162 27.35 23.46 2.24
C PRO A 162 26.09 23.04 1.49
N SER A 163 26.18 21.91 0.78
CA SER A 163 25.09 21.17 0.16
C SER A 163 24.09 22.01 -0.62
N ARG A 164 24.46 22.51 -1.82
CA ARG A 164 23.53 23.22 -2.71
C ARG A 164 22.35 22.35 -3.17
N ILE A 165 22.45 21.04 -3.01
CA ILE A 165 21.41 20.06 -3.32
C ILE A 165 20.63 19.74 -2.02
N PRO A 166 19.28 19.72 -2.05
CA PRO A 166 18.45 19.34 -0.89
C PRO A 166 18.45 17.82 -0.67
N ASN A 167 19.64 17.28 -0.38
CA ASN A 167 19.97 15.86 -0.43
C ASN A 167 19.10 15.01 0.51
N LEU A 168 18.66 15.53 1.65
CA LEU A 168 17.81 14.77 2.58
C LEU A 168 16.51 14.29 1.93
N LEU A 169 15.85 15.13 1.14
CA LEU A 169 14.63 14.76 0.42
C LEU A 169 14.95 14.05 -0.90
N VAL A 170 15.95 14.53 -1.62
CA VAL A 170 16.26 14.05 -2.97
C VAL A 170 16.74 12.60 -2.96
N ASN A 171 17.63 12.23 -2.04
CA ASN A 171 18.13 10.86 -1.90
C ASN A 171 17.47 10.08 -0.76
N GLY A 172 16.76 10.76 0.14
CA GLY A 172 16.23 10.14 1.34
C GLY A 172 17.29 9.67 2.32
N SER A 173 16.87 8.94 3.35
CA SER A 173 17.80 8.31 4.30
C SER A 173 17.10 7.16 5.02
N TYR A 174 17.84 6.08 5.25
CA TYR A 174 17.38 4.94 6.04
C TYR A 174 18.38 4.68 7.19
N GLY A 175 17.89 4.54 8.41
CA GLY A 175 18.76 4.26 9.57
C GLY A 175 17.98 3.72 10.76
N ILE A 176 18.62 2.79 11.47
CA ILE A 176 18.10 2.22 12.72
C ILE A 176 19.03 2.63 13.85
N THR A 177 18.45 3.18 14.90
CA THR A 177 19.15 3.60 16.12
C THR A 177 18.47 3.01 17.36
N VAL A 178 18.98 3.33 18.53
CA VAL A 178 18.39 2.88 19.79
C VAL A 178 17.04 3.58 20.02
N GLY A 179 15.96 2.81 20.05
CA GLY A 179 14.61 3.31 20.34
C GLY A 179 13.91 4.08 19.23
N MET A 180 14.57 4.34 18.09
CA MET A 180 13.98 5.04 16.95
C MET A 180 14.59 4.63 15.61
N ALA A 181 13.90 4.94 14.52
CA ALA A 181 14.40 4.70 13.18
C ALA A 181 14.02 5.88 12.25
N THR A 182 14.82 6.10 11.22
CA THR A 182 14.52 7.00 10.12
C THR A 182 14.33 6.21 8.84
N ASN A 183 13.35 6.60 8.03
CA ASN A 183 13.10 6.04 6.71
C ASN A 183 12.47 7.12 5.83
N ILE A 184 13.31 8.02 5.32
CA ILE A 184 12.90 9.15 4.50
C ILE A 184 12.94 8.70 3.04
N PRO A 185 11.80 8.74 2.32
CA PRO A 185 11.77 8.34 0.91
C PRO A 185 12.49 9.38 0.04
N PRO A 186 13.13 8.94 -1.07
CA PRO A 186 13.71 9.84 -2.06
C PRO A 186 12.64 10.58 -2.88
N HIS A 187 13.02 11.75 -3.44
CA HIS A 187 12.13 12.62 -4.22
C HIS A 187 12.80 13.11 -5.50
N ASN A 188 12.00 13.55 -6.45
CA ASN A 188 12.49 14.17 -7.67
C ASN A 188 13.10 15.55 -7.39
N LEU A 189 14.32 15.80 -7.89
CA LEU A 189 15.05 17.05 -7.65
C LEU A 189 14.28 18.27 -8.18
N SER A 190 13.74 18.18 -9.38
CA SER A 190 13.00 19.29 -10.00
C SER A 190 11.78 19.69 -9.16
N GLU A 191 11.02 18.70 -8.66
CA GLU A 191 9.86 18.95 -7.80
C GLU A 191 10.25 19.58 -6.46
N VAL A 192 11.35 19.12 -5.85
CA VAL A 192 11.82 19.67 -4.57
C VAL A 192 12.32 21.10 -4.75
N VAL A 193 13.06 21.40 -5.82
CA VAL A 193 13.51 22.77 -6.14
C VAL A 193 12.34 23.70 -6.42
N ASP A 194 11.31 23.23 -7.14
CA ASP A 194 10.11 24.03 -7.36
C ASP A 194 9.36 24.33 -6.05
N GLY A 195 9.27 23.34 -5.16
CA GLY A 195 8.71 23.52 -3.82
C GLY A 195 9.50 24.49 -2.95
N LEU A 196 10.85 24.43 -2.99
CA LEU A 196 11.73 25.38 -2.30
C LEU A 196 11.58 26.80 -2.88
N SER A 197 11.53 26.94 -4.20
CA SER A 197 11.32 28.23 -4.86
C SER A 197 9.97 28.85 -4.48
N ALA A 198 8.90 28.05 -4.46
CA ALA A 198 7.59 28.48 -4.01
C ALA A 198 7.58 28.92 -2.53
N MET A 199 8.36 28.26 -1.68
CA MET A 199 8.48 28.62 -0.26
C MET A 199 9.34 29.88 -0.04
N ILE A 200 10.29 30.17 -0.94
CA ILE A 200 11.02 31.44 -0.94
C ILE A 200 10.08 32.61 -1.30
N ASP A 201 9.21 32.42 -2.32
CA ASP A 201 8.26 33.44 -2.77
C ASP A 201 7.11 33.64 -1.77
N ASP A 202 6.65 32.58 -1.11
CA ASP A 202 5.59 32.58 -0.08
C ASP A 202 6.03 31.77 1.15
N PRO A 203 6.65 32.40 2.16
CA PRO A 203 7.08 31.71 3.40
C PRO A 203 5.92 31.09 4.19
N ASP A 204 4.71 31.56 4.00
CA ASP A 204 3.51 31.07 4.70
C ASP A 204 2.80 29.93 3.96
N ILE A 205 3.30 29.52 2.79
CA ILE A 205 2.75 28.43 1.99
C ILE A 205 2.43 27.19 2.86
N THR A 206 1.22 26.66 2.69
CA THR A 206 0.78 25.48 3.44
C THR A 206 1.41 24.19 2.89
N ILE A 207 1.31 23.08 3.64
CA ILE A 207 1.78 21.76 3.17
C ILE A 207 1.02 21.37 1.91
N GLU A 208 -0.29 21.63 1.83
CA GLU A 208 -1.12 21.38 0.66
C GLU A 208 -0.66 22.24 -0.56
N GLY A 209 -0.21 23.46 -0.30
CA GLY A 209 0.39 24.33 -1.32
C GLY A 209 1.69 23.72 -1.87
N LEU A 210 2.55 23.20 -0.98
CA LEU A 210 3.80 22.53 -1.35
C LEU A 210 3.57 21.23 -2.12
N MET A 211 2.51 20.48 -1.79
CA MET A 211 2.16 19.22 -2.49
C MET A 211 1.76 19.44 -3.96
N LYS A 212 1.46 20.67 -4.37
CA LYS A 212 1.25 20.98 -5.80
C LYS A 212 2.56 20.87 -6.60
N TYR A 213 3.68 21.13 -5.98
CA TYR A 213 5.02 21.05 -6.56
C TYR A 213 5.66 19.70 -6.27
N ILE A 214 5.67 19.25 -5.01
CA ILE A 214 6.26 17.98 -4.55
C ILE A 214 5.14 16.96 -4.45
N LYS A 215 4.89 16.23 -5.54
CA LYS A 215 3.73 15.33 -5.67
C LYS A 215 3.80 14.10 -4.79
N GLY A 216 5.01 13.61 -4.51
CA GLY A 216 5.25 12.39 -3.74
C GLY A 216 6.67 11.88 -3.89
N PRO A 217 7.03 10.78 -3.20
CA PRO A 217 8.30 10.10 -3.39
C PRO A 217 8.56 9.71 -4.83
N ASP A 218 9.85 9.66 -5.21
CA ASP A 218 10.34 9.26 -6.52
C ASP A 218 11.47 8.24 -6.34
N PHE A 219 11.12 6.96 -6.39
CA PHE A 219 12.04 5.88 -6.09
C PHE A 219 13.00 5.58 -7.25
N PRO A 220 14.26 5.19 -6.97
CA PRO A 220 15.25 4.85 -7.99
C PRO A 220 14.79 3.72 -8.93
N THR A 221 14.07 2.74 -8.39
CA THR A 221 13.54 1.57 -9.12
C THR A 221 12.16 1.80 -9.73
N ALA A 222 11.71 3.06 -9.76
CA ALA A 222 10.41 3.46 -10.29
C ALA A 222 9.21 2.82 -9.56
N GLY A 223 8.35 2.06 -10.23
CA GLY A 223 7.14 1.48 -9.67
C GLY A 223 5.95 2.44 -9.59
N ILE A 224 4.85 1.98 -9.00
CA ILE A 224 3.59 2.71 -8.93
C ILE A 224 3.15 2.88 -7.47
N ILE A 225 3.02 4.11 -7.00
CA ILE A 225 2.44 4.41 -5.69
C ILE A 225 0.92 4.32 -5.79
N GLN A 226 0.30 3.58 -4.87
CA GLN A 226 -1.15 3.36 -4.79
C GLN A 226 -1.80 4.28 -3.75
N GLY A 227 -2.59 5.25 -4.23
CA GLY A 227 -3.30 6.22 -3.40
C GLY A 227 -2.41 7.35 -2.87
N VAL A 228 -3.01 8.51 -2.62
CA VAL A 228 -2.33 9.75 -2.18
C VAL A 228 -2.29 9.87 -0.65
N LYS A 229 -3.17 9.18 0.08
CA LYS A 229 -3.32 9.35 1.53
C LYS A 229 -2.04 9.08 2.32
N GLY A 230 -1.29 8.02 1.95
CA GLY A 230 -0.01 7.71 2.60
C GLY A 230 1.05 8.81 2.42
N ILE A 231 1.03 9.50 1.26
CA ILE A 231 1.88 10.67 0.98
C ILE A 231 1.45 11.85 1.85
N GLU A 232 0.14 12.15 1.87
CA GLU A 232 -0.41 13.25 2.68
C GLU A 232 -0.08 13.09 4.16
N ASP A 233 -0.31 11.89 4.73
CA ASP A 233 0.00 11.58 6.13
C ASP A 233 1.51 11.79 6.39
N THR A 234 2.38 11.31 5.49
CA THR A 234 3.82 11.49 5.59
C THR A 234 4.21 12.96 5.61
N TYR A 235 3.68 13.76 4.70
CA TYR A 235 4.04 15.17 4.56
C TYR A 235 3.48 16.05 5.68
N ARG A 236 2.31 15.70 6.24
CA ARG A 236 1.70 16.46 7.34
C ARG A 236 2.30 16.12 8.70
N THR A 237 2.56 14.83 8.95
CA THR A 237 2.93 14.34 10.30
C THR A 237 4.37 13.87 10.42
N GLY A 238 5.08 13.72 9.30
CA GLY A 238 6.39 13.06 9.26
C GLY A 238 6.32 11.53 9.36
N ARG A 239 5.11 10.93 9.36
CA ARG A 239 4.91 9.48 9.39
C ARG A 239 3.78 9.09 8.44
N GLY A 240 3.97 8.01 7.68
CA GLY A 240 2.95 7.49 6.78
C GLY A 240 3.29 6.11 6.25
N SER A 241 2.32 5.47 5.62
CA SER A 241 2.48 4.18 4.94
C SER A 241 2.13 4.35 3.47
N ILE A 242 3.12 4.24 2.61
CA ILE A 242 3.02 4.44 1.17
C ILE A 242 3.05 3.07 0.50
N THR A 243 1.96 2.67 -0.15
CA THR A 243 1.89 1.40 -0.88
C THR A 243 2.54 1.56 -2.24
N VAL A 244 3.53 0.73 -2.55
CA VAL A 244 4.26 0.72 -3.82
C VAL A 244 4.06 -0.62 -4.51
N ARG A 245 3.65 -0.61 -5.78
CA ARG A 245 3.48 -1.78 -6.65
C ARG A 245 4.54 -1.84 -7.73
N ALA A 246 4.88 -3.05 -8.12
CA ALA A 246 5.59 -3.35 -9.35
C ALA A 246 4.80 -2.86 -10.57
N LYS A 247 5.50 -2.42 -11.63
CA LYS A 247 4.88 -2.15 -12.92
C LYS A 247 4.82 -3.44 -13.71
N THR A 248 3.62 -3.75 -14.21
CA THR A 248 3.35 -5.00 -14.91
C THR A 248 2.59 -4.77 -16.19
N GLU A 249 2.81 -5.63 -17.16
CA GLU A 249 2.11 -5.68 -18.44
C GLU A 249 1.65 -7.12 -18.69
N ILE A 250 0.48 -7.28 -19.31
CA ILE A 250 -0.04 -8.60 -19.70
C ILE A 250 0.18 -8.74 -21.20
N GLU A 251 0.90 -9.77 -21.60
CA GLU A 251 1.15 -10.12 -23.00
C GLU A 251 0.36 -11.38 -23.37
N ASP A 252 -0.33 -11.33 -24.50
CA ASP A 252 -0.98 -12.49 -25.08
C ASP A 252 0.04 -13.41 -25.75
N MET A 253 -0.13 -14.71 -25.56
CA MET A 253 0.70 -15.74 -26.15
C MET A 253 -0.13 -16.68 -27.06
N ASP A 254 0.55 -17.51 -27.84
CA ASP A 254 -0.09 -18.51 -28.66
C ASP A 254 -0.98 -19.47 -27.82
N ARG A 255 -2.08 -19.94 -28.44
CA ARG A 255 -3.03 -20.93 -27.85
C ARG A 255 -3.77 -20.41 -26.60
N GLY A 256 -4.12 -19.13 -26.56
CA GLY A 256 -4.89 -18.54 -25.48
C GLY A 256 -4.16 -18.47 -24.13
N LYS A 257 -2.83 -18.61 -24.11
CA LYS A 257 -2.03 -18.40 -22.92
C LYS A 257 -1.72 -16.92 -22.74
N HIS A 258 -1.46 -16.53 -21.51
CA HIS A 258 -1.04 -15.17 -21.15
C HIS A 258 0.30 -15.20 -20.41
N ARG A 259 1.00 -14.08 -20.47
CA ARG A 259 2.25 -13.85 -19.75
C ARG A 259 2.13 -12.52 -19.00
N ILE A 260 2.43 -12.54 -17.70
CA ILE A 260 2.62 -11.33 -16.91
C ILE A 260 4.09 -10.97 -16.97
N VAL A 261 4.39 -9.76 -17.43
CA VAL A 261 5.74 -9.22 -17.50
C VAL A 261 5.90 -8.13 -16.45
N VAL A 262 6.92 -8.24 -15.59
CA VAL A 262 7.26 -7.25 -14.58
C VAL A 262 8.47 -6.46 -15.07
N THR A 263 8.29 -5.15 -15.26
CA THR A 263 9.34 -4.25 -15.78
C THR A 263 9.97 -3.37 -14.70
N GLU A 264 9.25 -3.14 -13.59
CA GLU A 264 9.75 -2.36 -12.45
C GLU A 264 9.31 -3.05 -11.16
N ILE A 265 10.18 -3.06 -10.13
CA ILE A 265 9.88 -3.62 -8.81
C ILE A 265 9.91 -2.52 -7.74
N PRO A 266 9.19 -2.70 -6.63
CA PRO A 266 9.20 -1.73 -5.55
C PRO A 266 10.62 -1.51 -4.99
N TYR A 267 10.85 -0.30 -4.49
CA TYR A 267 12.13 0.11 -3.90
C TYR A 267 12.55 -0.81 -2.75
N GLN A 268 13.84 -1.15 -2.69
CA GLN A 268 14.46 -2.06 -1.73
C GLN A 268 14.03 -3.53 -1.83
N VAL A 269 13.30 -3.92 -2.86
CA VAL A 269 13.00 -5.32 -3.13
C VAL A 269 14.14 -5.97 -3.90
N ASN A 270 14.55 -7.15 -3.45
CA ASN A 270 15.56 -7.97 -4.12
C ASN A 270 14.87 -8.81 -5.21
N LYS A 271 15.28 -8.67 -6.49
CA LYS A 271 14.65 -9.32 -7.64
C LYS A 271 14.76 -10.84 -7.58
N ALA A 272 15.94 -11.38 -7.27
CA ALA A 272 16.15 -12.83 -7.20
C ALA A 272 15.29 -13.48 -6.10
N ARG A 273 15.23 -12.88 -4.90
CA ARG A 273 14.38 -13.37 -3.80
C ARG A 273 12.88 -13.24 -4.13
N LEU A 274 12.48 -12.23 -4.88
CA LEU A 274 11.11 -12.11 -5.35
C LEU A 274 10.76 -13.29 -6.26
N ILE A 275 11.61 -13.62 -7.23
CA ILE A 275 11.44 -14.75 -8.14
C ILE A 275 11.40 -16.08 -7.36
N GLU A 276 12.31 -16.29 -6.42
CA GLU A 276 12.31 -17.48 -5.54
C GLU A 276 11.00 -17.59 -4.74
N SER A 277 10.53 -16.48 -4.16
CA SER A 277 9.26 -16.45 -3.41
C SER A 277 8.06 -16.82 -4.28
N ILE A 278 7.99 -16.32 -5.52
CA ILE A 278 6.92 -16.70 -6.47
C ILE A 278 6.99 -18.20 -6.78
N ALA A 279 8.18 -18.75 -7.03
CA ALA A 279 8.37 -20.18 -7.28
C ALA A 279 7.99 -21.05 -6.09
N ASP A 280 8.27 -20.60 -4.86
CA ASP A 280 7.87 -21.30 -3.64
C ASP A 280 6.37 -21.33 -3.45
N LEU A 281 5.68 -20.21 -3.69
CA LEU A 281 4.22 -20.12 -3.61
C LEU A 281 3.54 -20.98 -4.69
N GLN A 282 4.15 -21.10 -5.89
CA GLN A 282 3.71 -22.03 -6.93
C GLN A 282 3.82 -23.48 -6.46
N ARG A 283 4.97 -23.87 -5.88
CA ARG A 283 5.18 -25.23 -5.32
C ARG A 283 4.19 -25.57 -4.21
N GLN A 284 3.83 -24.59 -3.38
CA GLN A 284 2.82 -24.73 -2.32
C GLN A 284 1.38 -24.67 -2.84
N LYS A 285 1.16 -24.48 -4.16
CA LYS A 285 -0.15 -24.32 -4.81
C LYS A 285 -0.97 -23.12 -4.28
N VAL A 286 -0.32 -22.12 -3.74
CA VAL A 286 -0.95 -20.82 -3.40
C VAL A 286 -1.14 -20.01 -4.67
N LEU A 287 -0.14 -20.04 -5.58
CA LEU A 287 -0.19 -19.47 -6.92
C LEU A 287 -0.26 -20.62 -7.94
N ASP A 288 -1.42 -21.29 -8.04
CA ASP A 288 -1.62 -22.33 -9.05
C ASP A 288 -1.87 -21.72 -10.43
N GLY A 289 -1.32 -22.35 -11.48
CA GLY A 289 -1.50 -21.94 -12.87
C GLY A 289 -0.30 -21.27 -13.52
N ILE A 290 0.80 -21.04 -12.81
CA ILE A 290 2.08 -20.60 -13.39
C ILE A 290 2.75 -21.79 -14.08
N THR A 291 3.07 -21.66 -15.38
CA THR A 291 3.74 -22.72 -16.18
C THR A 291 5.24 -22.51 -16.31
N ALA A 292 5.69 -21.25 -16.36
CA ALA A 292 7.11 -20.91 -16.40
C ALA A 292 7.35 -19.58 -15.69
N LEU A 293 8.51 -19.46 -15.06
CA LEU A 293 8.99 -18.25 -14.40
C LEU A 293 10.43 -18.04 -14.85
N ARG A 294 10.69 -16.92 -15.52
CA ARG A 294 12.02 -16.61 -16.08
C ARG A 294 12.43 -15.19 -15.77
N ASP A 295 13.69 -15.00 -15.48
CA ASP A 295 14.35 -13.69 -15.50
C ASP A 295 14.93 -13.48 -16.90
N GLU A 296 14.35 -12.53 -17.61
CA GLU A 296 14.75 -12.12 -18.97
C GLU A 296 15.42 -10.73 -18.95
N SER A 297 15.82 -10.25 -17.76
CA SER A 297 16.48 -8.95 -17.61
C SER A 297 17.81 -8.90 -18.32
N ASP A 298 18.06 -7.81 -19.05
CA ASP A 298 19.28 -7.56 -19.77
C ASP A 298 19.73 -6.08 -19.64
N ARG A 299 20.62 -5.65 -20.55
CA ARG A 299 21.13 -4.28 -20.56
C ARG A 299 20.08 -3.23 -20.94
N THR A 300 18.95 -3.64 -21.52
CA THR A 300 17.84 -2.75 -21.91
C THR A 300 16.87 -2.50 -20.77
N GLY A 301 16.87 -3.35 -19.76
CA GLY A 301 16.03 -3.17 -18.58
C GLY A 301 15.69 -4.47 -17.85
N MET A 302 14.92 -4.30 -16.78
CA MET A 302 14.39 -5.41 -16.00
C MET A 302 13.20 -6.05 -16.73
N ARG A 303 13.17 -7.39 -16.77
CA ARG A 303 12.07 -8.15 -17.32
C ARG A 303 11.92 -9.50 -16.62
N ILE A 304 10.91 -9.65 -15.77
CA ILE A 304 10.54 -10.93 -15.18
C ILE A 304 9.31 -11.44 -15.93
N ALA A 305 9.39 -12.60 -16.53
CA ALA A 305 8.32 -13.22 -17.32
C ALA A 305 7.66 -14.36 -16.53
N ILE A 306 6.35 -14.25 -16.28
CA ILE A 306 5.52 -15.21 -15.56
C ILE A 306 4.48 -15.75 -16.56
N GLU A 307 4.67 -16.95 -17.06
CA GLU A 307 3.75 -17.58 -18.02
C GLU A 307 2.63 -18.33 -17.30
N LEU A 308 1.42 -18.17 -17.81
CA LEU A 308 0.21 -18.74 -17.22
C LEU A 308 -0.35 -19.86 -18.10
N ARG A 309 -1.11 -20.78 -17.50
CA ARG A 309 -2.00 -21.71 -18.23
C ARG A 309 -3.13 -20.94 -18.91
N ALA A 310 -3.69 -21.49 -19.97
CA ALA A 310 -4.78 -20.87 -20.72
C ALA A 310 -6.10 -20.71 -19.92
N ASP A 311 -6.30 -21.56 -18.90
CA ASP A 311 -7.49 -21.56 -18.03
C ASP A 311 -7.38 -20.57 -16.84
N VAL A 312 -6.31 -19.79 -16.74
CA VAL A 312 -6.05 -18.87 -15.62
C VAL A 312 -6.25 -17.44 -16.06
N SER A 313 -7.11 -16.71 -15.35
CA SER A 313 -7.27 -15.27 -15.54
C SER A 313 -6.01 -14.53 -15.11
N PRO A 314 -5.36 -13.76 -16.00
CA PRO A 314 -4.14 -13.02 -15.67
C PRO A 314 -4.37 -11.95 -14.60
N ASP A 315 -5.55 -11.31 -14.56
CA ASP A 315 -5.86 -10.27 -13.57
C ASP A 315 -5.96 -10.86 -12.15
N ILE A 316 -6.61 -12.02 -12.02
CA ILE A 316 -6.71 -12.73 -10.73
C ILE A 316 -5.34 -13.19 -10.27
N MET A 317 -4.53 -13.73 -11.16
CA MET A 317 -3.16 -14.13 -10.84
C MET A 317 -2.32 -12.91 -10.41
N LEU A 318 -2.44 -11.79 -11.11
CA LEU A 318 -1.74 -10.55 -10.80
C LEU A 318 -2.13 -10.02 -9.41
N ASN A 319 -3.43 -10.04 -9.09
CA ASN A 319 -3.93 -9.66 -7.77
C ASN A 319 -3.38 -10.56 -6.65
N ASN A 320 -3.31 -11.87 -6.90
CA ASN A 320 -2.70 -12.83 -5.97
C ASN A 320 -1.18 -12.60 -5.81
N LEU A 321 -0.46 -12.28 -6.88
CA LEU A 321 0.95 -11.92 -6.84
C LEU A 321 1.17 -10.66 -5.97
N PHE A 322 0.38 -9.61 -6.14
CA PHE A 322 0.46 -8.41 -5.31
C PHE A 322 0.15 -8.68 -3.83
N LYS A 323 -0.79 -9.57 -3.55
CA LYS A 323 -1.18 -9.90 -2.18
C LYS A 323 -0.15 -10.76 -1.45
N HIS A 324 0.45 -11.73 -2.13
CA HIS A 324 1.25 -12.78 -1.50
C HIS A 324 2.77 -12.61 -1.68
N THR A 325 3.22 -11.64 -2.49
CA THR A 325 4.64 -11.42 -2.79
C THR A 325 5.05 -9.96 -2.59
N GLN A 326 6.35 -9.70 -2.69
CA GLN A 326 6.90 -8.34 -2.65
C GLN A 326 6.71 -7.55 -3.97
N MET A 327 5.86 -8.02 -4.90
CA MET A 327 5.40 -7.19 -6.01
C MET A 327 4.57 -5.99 -5.54
N GLN A 328 4.03 -6.03 -4.33
CA GLN A 328 3.48 -4.89 -3.62
C GLN A 328 4.06 -4.84 -2.21
N VAL A 329 4.57 -3.68 -1.81
CA VAL A 329 5.11 -3.45 -0.47
C VAL A 329 4.55 -2.15 0.12
N ASN A 330 4.52 -2.07 1.44
CA ASN A 330 4.21 -0.84 2.14
C ASN A 330 5.52 -0.20 2.63
N PHE A 331 5.86 0.97 2.08
CA PHE A 331 6.97 1.77 2.54
C PHE A 331 6.53 2.59 3.77
N GLY A 332 7.02 2.21 4.94
CA GLY A 332 6.75 2.93 6.19
C GLY A 332 7.64 4.16 6.31
N ALA A 333 7.13 5.33 5.91
CA ALA A 333 7.88 6.57 5.97
C ALA A 333 7.98 7.09 7.41
N ILE A 334 9.21 7.47 7.83
CA ILE A 334 9.51 8.12 9.11
C ILE A 334 10.55 9.21 8.82
N MET A 335 10.11 10.46 8.81
CA MET A 335 10.94 11.62 8.46
C MET A 335 11.68 12.15 9.69
N LEU A 336 12.54 11.31 10.26
CA LEU A 336 13.36 11.62 11.45
C LEU A 336 14.74 12.08 11.00
N ALA A 337 15.16 13.27 11.44
CA ALA A 337 16.50 13.82 11.18
C ALA A 337 17.02 14.58 12.39
N LEU A 338 18.31 14.90 12.40
CA LEU A 338 18.93 15.71 13.42
C LEU A 338 18.73 17.19 13.08
N VAL A 339 18.21 17.94 14.06
CA VAL A 339 18.12 19.40 14.05
C VAL A 339 18.92 19.89 15.23
N ASP A 340 20.00 20.63 14.98
CA ASP A 340 20.91 21.10 16.02
C ASP A 340 21.36 20.00 17.00
N GLY A 341 21.69 18.82 16.45
CA GLY A 341 22.12 17.64 17.21
C GLY A 341 20.99 16.86 17.91
N HIS A 342 19.74 17.29 17.79
CA HIS A 342 18.59 16.63 18.42
C HIS A 342 17.72 15.89 17.40
N PRO A 343 17.34 14.62 17.65
CA PRO A 343 16.46 13.88 16.73
C PRO A 343 15.04 14.45 16.79
N ARG A 344 14.48 14.78 15.62
CA ARG A 344 13.11 15.29 15.47
C ARG A 344 12.42 14.64 14.28
N ILE A 345 11.16 14.29 14.46
CA ILE A 345 10.29 13.93 13.34
C ILE A 345 9.78 15.23 12.74
N LEU A 346 10.00 15.40 11.45
CA LEU A 346 9.73 16.63 10.72
C LEU A 346 8.65 16.40 9.67
N ASN A 347 7.80 17.39 9.45
CA ASN A 347 6.92 17.43 8.30
C ASN A 347 7.64 18.01 7.07
N LEU A 348 7.01 17.93 5.90
CA LEU A 348 7.63 18.40 4.65
C LEU A 348 8.07 19.89 4.75
N LYS A 349 7.18 20.78 5.22
CA LYS A 349 7.49 22.21 5.34
C LYS A 349 8.68 22.49 6.27
N GLN A 350 8.80 21.74 7.38
CA GLN A 350 9.90 21.87 8.31
C GLN A 350 11.25 21.47 7.71
N ILE A 351 11.28 20.36 6.92
CA ILE A 351 12.53 19.94 6.26
C ILE A 351 12.99 21.00 5.26
N LEU A 352 12.08 21.50 4.42
CA LEU A 352 12.39 22.57 3.48
C LEU A 352 12.84 23.86 4.19
N TYR A 353 12.21 24.21 5.29
CA TYR A 353 12.57 25.37 6.10
C TYR A 353 13.99 25.29 6.65
N TYR A 354 14.37 24.15 7.25
CA TYR A 354 15.73 24.00 7.80
C TYR A 354 16.79 23.96 6.70
N TYR A 355 16.46 23.40 5.55
CA TYR A 355 17.34 23.44 4.39
C TYR A 355 17.54 24.87 3.89
N LEU A 356 16.48 25.65 3.70
CA LEU A 356 16.56 27.07 3.28
C LEU A 356 17.32 27.91 4.29
N LYS A 357 17.11 27.70 5.58
CA LYS A 357 17.85 28.38 6.65
C LYS A 357 19.36 28.09 6.56
N HIS A 358 19.71 26.84 6.28
CA HIS A 358 21.11 26.48 6.05
C HIS A 358 21.69 27.15 4.81
N GLN A 359 20.99 27.18 3.70
CA GLN A 359 21.45 27.89 2.49
C GLN A 359 21.59 29.39 2.71
N GLU A 360 20.67 30.01 3.43
CA GLU A 360 20.78 31.42 3.86
C GLU A 360 22.10 31.68 4.61
N GLU A 361 22.43 30.82 5.56
CA GLU A 361 23.69 30.91 6.33
C GLU A 361 24.92 30.68 5.44
N VAL A 362 24.90 29.67 4.57
CA VAL A 362 26.02 29.36 3.64
C VAL A 362 26.28 30.54 2.71
N ILE A 363 25.25 31.12 2.08
CA ILE A 363 25.39 32.25 1.17
C ILE A 363 25.89 33.49 1.93
N THR A 364 25.36 33.76 3.12
CA THR A 364 25.79 34.88 3.95
C THR A 364 27.26 34.74 4.30
N ARG A 365 27.71 33.61 4.80
CA ARG A 365 29.10 33.36 5.20
C ARG A 365 30.03 33.38 3.98
N ARG A 366 29.64 32.82 2.85
CA ARG A 366 30.39 32.91 1.60
C ARG A 366 30.58 34.36 1.14
N SER A 367 29.49 35.11 1.09
CA SER A 367 29.51 36.49 0.62
C SER A 367 30.33 37.37 1.58
N GLN A 368 30.28 37.13 2.89
CA GLN A 368 31.15 37.85 3.86
C GLN A 368 32.64 37.50 3.66
N TYR A 369 32.97 36.22 3.44
CA TYR A 369 34.35 35.78 3.16
C TYR A 369 34.88 36.44 1.86
N GLU A 370 34.07 36.46 0.81
CA GLU A 370 34.43 37.08 -0.48
C GLU A 370 34.55 38.59 -0.34
N LEU A 371 33.69 39.25 0.45
CA LEU A 371 33.77 40.68 0.73
C LEU A 371 35.07 41.05 1.48
N ASP A 372 35.41 40.25 2.55
CA ASP A 372 36.61 40.49 3.29
C ASP A 372 37.89 40.30 2.45
N LYS A 373 37.88 39.33 1.56
CA LYS A 373 38.94 39.06 0.61
C LYS A 373 39.00 40.16 -0.48
N ALA A 374 37.90 40.65 -0.96
CA ALA A 374 37.83 41.73 -1.93
C ALA A 374 38.31 43.06 -1.31
N ARG A 375 37.88 43.38 -0.07
CA ARG A 375 38.37 44.55 0.69
C ARG A 375 39.88 44.48 0.93
N ALA A 376 40.38 43.30 1.31
CA ALA A 376 41.81 43.10 1.49
C ALA A 376 42.59 43.30 0.16
N ARG A 377 42.03 42.86 -0.96
CA ARG A 377 42.60 43.06 -2.30
C ARG A 377 42.54 44.52 -2.72
N ALA A 378 41.41 45.19 -2.53
CA ALA A 378 41.24 46.60 -2.84
C ALA A 378 42.27 47.47 -2.07
N HIS A 379 42.44 47.19 -0.78
CA HIS A 379 43.39 47.88 0.06
C HIS A 379 44.84 47.78 -0.46
N ILE A 380 45.26 46.60 -0.93
CA ILE A 380 46.60 46.44 -1.55
C ILE A 380 46.69 47.22 -2.88
N LEU A 381 45.68 47.12 -3.75
CA LEU A 381 45.64 47.80 -5.03
C LEU A 381 45.70 49.34 -4.87
N GLU A 382 44.93 49.90 -3.91
CA GLU A 382 44.96 51.30 -3.55
C GLU A 382 46.39 51.75 -3.17
N GLY A 383 47.11 50.99 -2.33
CA GLY A 383 48.49 51.29 -1.98
C GLY A 383 49.46 51.24 -3.19
N LEU A 384 49.21 50.29 -4.09
CA LEU A 384 50.01 50.21 -5.33
C LEU A 384 49.73 51.37 -6.28
N LEU A 385 48.48 51.88 -6.38
CA LEU A 385 48.17 53.07 -7.19
C LEU A 385 48.80 54.30 -6.61
N ILE A 386 48.71 54.53 -5.28
CA ILE A 386 49.39 55.64 -4.59
C ILE A 386 50.94 55.58 -4.86
N ALA A 387 51.55 54.40 -4.84
CA ALA A 387 52.95 54.26 -5.16
C ALA A 387 53.30 54.59 -6.63
N LEU A 388 52.44 54.25 -7.58
CA LEU A 388 52.59 54.62 -9.00
C LEU A 388 52.42 56.10 -9.26
N ASP A 389 51.52 56.77 -8.54
CA ASP A 389 51.35 58.20 -8.62
C ASP A 389 52.58 58.99 -8.10
N HIS A 390 53.32 58.41 -7.20
CA HIS A 390 54.52 58.96 -6.58
C HIS A 390 55.79 58.13 -6.89
N ILE A 391 55.87 57.51 -8.04
CA ILE A 391 56.85 56.47 -8.37
C ILE A 391 58.27 56.88 -8.17
N ASP A 392 58.65 58.07 -8.60
CA ASP A 392 60.04 58.59 -8.46
C ASP A 392 60.43 58.77 -6.97
N GLU A 393 59.52 59.21 -6.14
CA GLU A 393 59.77 59.40 -4.70
C GLU A 393 59.80 58.06 -3.99
N VAL A 394 58.95 57.10 -4.38
CA VAL A 394 58.96 55.75 -3.82
C VAL A 394 60.26 55.02 -4.16
N ILE A 395 60.71 55.04 -5.38
CA ILE A 395 62.02 54.50 -5.82
C ILE A 395 63.18 55.14 -5.06
N LYS A 396 63.18 56.45 -4.92
CA LYS A 396 64.20 57.19 -4.17
C LYS A 396 64.22 56.76 -2.70
N THR A 397 63.05 56.69 -2.05
CA THR A 397 62.93 56.27 -0.61
C THR A 397 63.40 54.83 -0.42
N ILE A 398 63.13 53.90 -1.35
CA ILE A 398 63.62 52.52 -1.25
C ILE A 398 65.11 52.43 -1.44
N ARG A 399 65.67 53.15 -2.42
CA ARG A 399 67.12 53.17 -2.67
C ARG A 399 67.93 53.76 -1.56
N GLU A 400 67.46 54.81 -0.87
CA GLU A 400 68.10 55.45 0.29
C GLU A 400 68.03 54.63 1.57
N SER A 401 67.19 53.64 1.64
CA SER A 401 66.98 52.76 2.81
C SER A 401 68.03 51.63 2.84
N ARG A 402 68.63 51.38 4.00
CA ARG A 402 69.67 50.35 4.21
C ARG A 402 69.09 48.94 4.39
N THR A 403 67.86 48.80 4.81
CA THR A 403 67.22 47.53 5.09
C THR A 403 65.74 47.62 4.63
N ASP A 404 65.09 46.45 4.38
CA ASP A 404 63.66 46.36 4.02
C ASP A 404 62.73 46.95 5.06
N ASP A 405 63.07 46.75 6.40
CA ASP A 405 62.32 47.31 7.50
C ASP A 405 62.35 48.84 7.54
N VAL A 406 63.56 49.45 7.22
CA VAL A 406 63.66 50.89 7.14
C VAL A 406 62.94 51.47 5.97
N ALA A 407 63.01 50.80 4.84
CA ALA A 407 62.24 51.16 3.63
C ALA A 407 60.73 51.08 3.91
N LYS A 408 60.23 49.98 4.54
CA LYS A 408 58.83 49.78 4.94
C LYS A 408 58.32 50.92 5.81
N GLN A 409 59.04 51.25 6.88
CA GLN A 409 58.64 52.33 7.80
C GLN A 409 58.69 53.71 7.12
N ALA A 410 59.67 53.96 6.27
CA ALA A 410 59.72 55.18 5.49
C ALA A 410 58.55 55.35 4.52
N LEU A 411 58.19 54.31 3.84
CA LEU A 411 57.00 54.27 2.95
C LEU A 411 55.69 54.52 3.74
N MET A 412 55.55 53.86 4.87
CA MET A 412 54.37 54.04 5.75
C MET A 412 54.24 55.47 6.26
N SER A 413 55.33 56.10 6.76
CA SER A 413 55.31 57.44 7.34
C SER A 413 55.17 58.52 6.29
N LYS A 414 55.73 58.36 5.09
CA LYS A 414 55.78 59.37 4.07
C LYS A 414 54.52 59.44 3.21
N PHE A 415 53.93 58.29 2.89
CA PHE A 415 52.76 58.17 2.00
C PHE A 415 51.47 57.74 2.74
N GLY A 416 51.49 57.60 4.05
CA GLY A 416 50.33 57.18 4.84
C GLY A 416 49.89 55.75 4.60
N LEU A 417 50.83 54.88 4.14
CA LEU A 417 50.53 53.52 3.77
C LEU A 417 50.44 52.59 4.99
N SER A 418 49.61 51.59 4.89
CA SER A 418 49.62 50.50 5.88
C SER A 418 50.86 49.56 5.69
N GLU A 419 51.18 48.80 6.70
CA GLU A 419 52.28 47.82 6.63
C GLU A 419 52.08 46.81 5.47
N LYS A 420 50.85 46.30 5.25
CA LYS A 420 50.51 45.39 4.15
C LYS A 420 50.70 46.05 2.77
N GLN A 421 50.33 47.32 2.64
CA GLN A 421 50.55 48.09 1.42
C GLN A 421 52.07 48.34 1.18
N ALA A 422 52.80 48.72 2.19
CA ALA A 422 54.25 48.96 2.06
C ALA A 422 55.00 47.66 1.69
N ILE A 423 54.65 46.50 2.23
CA ILE A 423 55.22 45.20 1.87
C ILE A 423 54.89 44.91 0.38
N ALA A 424 53.64 45.09 -0.03
CA ALA A 424 53.24 44.84 -1.41
C ALA A 424 53.95 45.74 -2.46
N ILE A 425 54.29 46.95 -2.04
CA ILE A 425 55.11 47.86 -2.86
C ILE A 425 56.55 47.38 -2.95
N LEU A 426 57.15 46.95 -1.85
CA LEU A 426 58.53 46.43 -1.85
C LEU A 426 58.66 45.15 -2.67
N ASP A 427 57.61 44.31 -2.71
CA ASP A 427 57.55 43.05 -3.50
C ASP A 427 57.21 43.33 -4.99
N MET A 428 56.95 44.58 -5.37
CA MET A 428 56.54 44.95 -6.72
C MET A 428 57.69 44.79 -7.72
N ARG A 429 57.42 44.00 -8.78
CA ARG A 429 58.41 43.79 -9.88
C ARG A 429 58.49 45.03 -10.77
N LEU A 430 59.73 45.42 -11.17
CA LEU A 430 59.97 46.58 -12.05
C LEU A 430 59.10 46.57 -13.33
N ARG A 431 58.72 45.43 -13.84
CA ARG A 431 57.82 45.29 -15.00
C ARG A 431 56.46 45.96 -14.76
N LYS A 432 56.00 46.03 -13.52
CA LYS A 432 54.70 46.63 -13.17
C LYS A 432 54.69 48.18 -13.20
N LEU A 433 55.84 48.80 -13.44
CA LEU A 433 55.95 50.26 -13.55
C LEU A 433 55.66 50.82 -14.93
N THR A 434 55.28 50.00 -15.89
CA THR A 434 54.93 50.45 -17.23
C THR A 434 53.49 51.03 -17.29
N GLY A 435 53.23 52.01 -18.16
CA GLY A 435 51.89 52.64 -18.27
C GLY A 435 50.79 51.64 -18.56
N LEU A 436 51.05 50.61 -19.37
CA LEU A 436 50.07 49.57 -19.68
C LEU A 436 49.73 48.71 -18.47
N GLU A 437 50.62 48.50 -17.51
CA GLU A 437 50.36 47.81 -16.23
C GLU A 437 49.62 48.72 -15.25
N ARG A 438 49.83 50.04 -15.31
CA ARG A 438 49.01 51.00 -14.56
C ARG A 438 47.55 50.93 -14.89
N ASP A 439 47.20 50.99 -16.21
CA ASP A 439 45.83 50.90 -16.69
C ASP A 439 45.16 49.57 -16.24
N LYS A 440 45.91 48.50 -16.21
CA LYS A 440 45.42 47.23 -15.68
C LYS A 440 45.14 47.25 -14.18
N LEU A 441 46.01 47.85 -13.38
CA LEU A 441 45.78 47.98 -11.94
C LEU A 441 44.60 48.89 -11.64
N GLU A 442 44.41 49.97 -12.39
CA GLU A 442 43.23 50.83 -12.26
C GLU A 442 41.94 50.05 -12.60
N GLN A 443 41.97 49.24 -13.67
CA GLN A 443 40.83 48.38 -14.04
C GLN A 443 40.57 47.29 -12.96
N ASP A 444 41.64 46.59 -12.51
CA ASP A 444 41.54 45.60 -11.45
C ASP A 444 40.91 46.20 -10.17
N TYR A 445 41.36 47.46 -9.79
CA TYR A 445 40.80 48.16 -8.65
C TYR A 445 39.30 48.47 -8.80
N LYS A 446 38.92 48.94 -9.99
CA LYS A 446 37.52 49.23 -10.31
C LYS A 446 36.66 47.95 -10.27
N ASP A 447 37.11 46.86 -10.85
CA ASP A 447 36.40 45.58 -10.84
C ASP A 447 36.21 45.05 -9.39
N VAL A 448 37.23 45.21 -8.56
CA VAL A 448 37.13 44.81 -7.14
C VAL A 448 36.18 45.75 -6.36
N GLN A 449 36.18 47.06 -6.65
CA GLN A 449 35.19 48.00 -6.04
C GLN A 449 33.74 47.66 -6.44
N GLU A 450 33.47 47.33 -7.69
CA GLU A 450 32.18 46.86 -8.15
C GLU A 450 31.77 45.56 -7.44
N THR A 451 32.71 44.64 -7.24
CA THR A 451 32.48 43.41 -6.46
C THR A 451 32.15 43.71 -4.99
N ILE A 452 32.87 44.62 -4.35
CA ILE A 452 32.59 45.06 -2.97
C ILE A 452 31.17 45.63 -2.87
N ALA A 453 30.85 46.57 -3.75
CA ALA A 453 29.53 47.19 -3.77
C ALA A 453 28.40 46.19 -3.95
N TYR A 454 28.57 45.23 -4.85
CA TYR A 454 27.63 44.13 -5.04
C TYR A 454 27.47 43.28 -3.80
N LEU A 455 28.57 42.84 -3.16
CA LEU A 455 28.52 41.98 -1.96
C LEU A 455 27.95 42.71 -0.75
N GLU A 456 28.24 44.02 -0.57
CA GLU A 456 27.64 44.84 0.46
C GLU A 456 26.15 45.05 0.26
N ASP A 457 25.72 45.26 -0.98
CA ASP A 457 24.33 45.34 -1.35
C ASP A 457 23.61 43.97 -1.12
N LEU A 458 24.20 42.86 -1.51
CA LEU A 458 23.69 41.52 -1.26
C LEU A 458 23.49 41.23 0.23
N LEU A 459 24.49 41.54 1.05
CA LEU A 459 24.46 41.31 2.49
C LEU A 459 23.51 42.24 3.24
N SER A 460 23.07 43.35 2.62
CA SER A 460 22.16 44.31 3.22
C SER A 460 20.73 43.82 3.41
N SER A 461 20.30 42.78 2.65
CA SER A 461 18.91 42.34 2.63
C SER A 461 18.83 40.81 2.55
N ARG A 462 18.06 40.24 3.48
CA ARG A 462 17.71 38.83 3.45
C ARG A 462 17.02 38.40 2.14
N GLU A 463 16.19 39.27 1.58
CA GLU A 463 15.48 39.03 0.34
C GLU A 463 16.45 38.81 -0.84
N LYS A 464 17.52 39.61 -0.90
CA LYS A 464 18.57 39.45 -1.94
C LYS A 464 19.34 38.14 -1.77
N ILE A 465 19.66 37.75 -0.53
CA ILE A 465 20.30 36.47 -0.22
C ILE A 465 19.41 35.32 -0.66
N MET A 466 18.12 35.37 -0.35
CA MET A 466 17.16 34.34 -0.78
C MET A 466 16.96 34.33 -2.29
N GLY A 467 17.10 35.44 -2.97
CA GLY A 467 17.14 35.53 -4.42
C GLY A 467 18.30 34.71 -5.01
N VAL A 468 19.52 34.86 -4.46
CA VAL A 468 20.68 34.07 -4.86
C VAL A 468 20.48 32.58 -4.56
N VAL A 469 19.90 32.21 -3.40
CA VAL A 469 19.55 30.81 -3.10
C VAL A 469 18.60 30.25 -4.18
N LYS A 470 17.58 31.00 -4.56
CA LYS A 470 16.62 30.60 -5.59
C LYS A 470 17.30 30.39 -6.96
N ASP A 471 18.13 31.32 -7.37
CA ASP A 471 18.86 31.24 -8.65
C ASP A 471 19.79 30.02 -8.69
N GLU A 472 20.55 29.80 -7.62
CA GLU A 472 21.43 28.62 -7.51
C GLU A 472 20.63 27.32 -7.55
N LEU A 473 19.49 27.22 -6.86
CA LEU A 473 18.61 26.06 -6.89
C LEU A 473 18.06 25.81 -8.31
N GLN A 474 17.71 26.86 -9.05
CA GLN A 474 17.24 26.72 -10.43
C GLN A 474 18.38 26.25 -11.37
N ASP A 475 19.61 26.69 -11.11
CA ASP A 475 20.80 26.18 -11.84
C ASP A 475 21.02 24.68 -11.55
N GLU A 476 20.88 24.24 -10.30
CA GLU A 476 20.98 22.83 -9.95
C GLU A 476 19.86 21.99 -10.62
N LYS A 477 18.63 22.49 -10.64
CA LYS A 477 17.53 21.88 -11.40
C LYS A 477 17.86 21.73 -12.88
N LYS A 478 18.43 22.77 -13.50
CA LYS A 478 18.81 22.75 -14.92
C LYS A 478 19.92 21.74 -15.22
N ASN A 479 20.89 21.60 -14.30
CA ASN A 479 22.07 20.76 -14.51
C ASN A 479 21.83 19.28 -14.19
N PHE A 480 20.97 18.98 -13.21
CA PHE A 480 20.79 17.63 -12.64
C PHE A 480 19.35 17.16 -12.60
N GLY A 481 18.37 18.02 -12.91
CA GLY A 481 16.97 17.65 -12.95
C GLY A 481 16.67 16.62 -14.04
N ASP A 482 15.84 15.65 -13.70
CA ASP A 482 15.34 14.62 -14.62
C ASP A 482 13.83 14.43 -14.42
N GLU A 483 13.23 13.59 -15.26
CA GLU A 483 11.82 13.25 -15.15
C GLU A 483 11.56 12.31 -13.96
N ARG A 484 10.32 12.40 -13.42
CA ARG A 484 9.83 11.48 -12.39
C ARG A 484 9.82 10.05 -12.93
N ARG A 485 10.36 9.12 -12.15
CA ARG A 485 10.38 7.68 -12.45
C ARG A 485 9.14 6.97 -11.90
N THR A 486 8.78 7.24 -10.64
CA THR A 486 7.66 6.60 -9.95
C THR A 486 6.33 7.21 -10.35
N GLN A 487 5.38 6.39 -10.79
CA GLN A 487 4.02 6.82 -11.09
C GLN A 487 3.19 6.92 -9.80
N ILE A 488 2.19 7.81 -9.77
CA ILE A 488 1.28 7.96 -8.63
C ILE A 488 -0.16 7.74 -9.14
N SER A 489 -0.81 6.68 -8.62
CA SER A 489 -2.23 6.42 -8.84
C SER A 489 -3.05 7.15 -7.78
N ALA A 490 -4.09 7.88 -8.20
CA ALA A 490 -4.95 8.64 -7.27
C ALA A 490 -5.78 7.73 -6.37
N THR A 491 -6.14 6.52 -6.82
CA THR A 491 -6.95 5.56 -6.08
C THR A 491 -6.07 4.45 -5.51
N LYS A 492 -6.37 4.07 -4.26
CA LYS A 492 -5.82 2.85 -3.66
C LYS A 492 -6.81 1.72 -3.91
N GLU A 493 -6.40 0.74 -4.68
CA GLU A 493 -7.16 -0.49 -4.88
C GLU A 493 -6.86 -1.46 -3.72
N ASP A 494 -7.82 -1.63 -2.83
CA ASP A 494 -7.76 -2.68 -1.81
C ASP A 494 -8.39 -3.95 -2.39
N PHE A 495 -7.67 -5.05 -2.43
CA PHE A 495 -8.16 -6.34 -2.92
C PHE A 495 -9.27 -6.89 -2.02
N THR A 496 -10.40 -7.19 -2.62
CA THR A 496 -11.47 -7.98 -2.00
C THR A 496 -11.23 -9.48 -2.24
N LEU A 497 -11.94 -10.33 -1.53
CA LEU A 497 -11.84 -11.78 -1.77
C LEU A 497 -12.31 -12.15 -3.18
N THR A 498 -13.23 -11.38 -3.74
CA THR A 498 -13.73 -11.55 -5.11
C THR A 498 -12.69 -11.27 -6.18
N ASP A 499 -11.75 -10.32 -5.93
CA ASP A 499 -10.68 -9.99 -6.88
C ASP A 499 -9.56 -11.06 -6.94
N LEU A 500 -9.60 -12.04 -6.03
CA LEU A 500 -8.56 -13.05 -5.85
C LEU A 500 -8.98 -14.45 -6.30
N ILE A 501 -10.26 -14.65 -6.55
CA ILE A 501 -10.85 -15.96 -6.87
C ILE A 501 -11.71 -15.80 -8.12
N PRO A 502 -11.62 -16.72 -9.10
CA PRO A 502 -12.45 -16.67 -10.29
C PRO A 502 -13.93 -16.82 -9.96
N ASP A 503 -14.79 -16.24 -10.80
CA ASP A 503 -16.22 -16.40 -10.70
C ASP A 503 -16.61 -17.74 -11.36
N GLU A 504 -17.02 -18.70 -10.54
CA GLU A 504 -17.34 -20.07 -10.96
C GLU A 504 -18.70 -20.49 -10.40
N PRO A 505 -19.49 -21.27 -11.17
CA PRO A 505 -20.74 -21.85 -10.66
C PRO A 505 -20.49 -22.79 -9.49
N MET A 506 -21.25 -22.65 -8.41
CA MET A 506 -21.13 -23.47 -7.23
C MET A 506 -22.46 -23.76 -6.56
N THR A 507 -22.44 -24.74 -5.67
CA THR A 507 -23.55 -25.09 -4.81
C THR A 507 -23.20 -24.86 -3.33
N ILE A 508 -24.02 -24.07 -2.65
CA ILE A 508 -23.96 -23.91 -1.18
C ILE A 508 -24.92 -24.90 -0.56
N THR A 509 -24.46 -25.64 0.46
CA THR A 509 -25.32 -26.49 1.28
C THR A 509 -25.27 -26.04 2.72
N LEU A 510 -26.45 -25.92 3.35
CA LEU A 510 -26.64 -25.52 4.73
C LEU A 510 -27.38 -26.62 5.49
N THR A 511 -26.91 -26.99 6.68
CA THR A 511 -27.61 -27.95 7.54
C THR A 511 -28.57 -27.25 8.53
N LYS A 512 -29.51 -28.01 9.11
CA LYS A 512 -30.45 -27.50 10.13
C LYS A 512 -29.75 -26.99 11.36
N GLN A 513 -28.56 -27.50 11.69
CA GLN A 513 -27.74 -26.99 12.80
C GLN A 513 -26.79 -25.85 12.42
N ASN A 514 -26.99 -25.24 11.24
CA ASN A 514 -26.19 -24.15 10.71
C ASN A 514 -24.73 -24.54 10.41
N TYR A 515 -24.45 -25.70 9.80
CA TYR A 515 -23.19 -25.99 9.15
C TYR A 515 -23.30 -25.66 7.68
N ILE A 516 -22.32 -24.94 7.16
CA ILE A 516 -22.29 -24.44 5.77
C ILE A 516 -21.03 -24.88 5.05
N LYS A 517 -21.16 -25.19 3.78
CA LYS A 517 -20.04 -25.40 2.86
C LYS A 517 -20.43 -25.03 1.45
N ARG A 518 -19.43 -24.78 0.61
CA ARG A 518 -19.60 -24.67 -0.84
C ARG A 518 -18.92 -25.84 -1.55
N MET A 519 -19.48 -26.26 -2.69
CA MET A 519 -18.93 -27.31 -3.52
C MET A 519 -19.18 -27.00 -5.00
N ASP A 520 -18.46 -27.63 -5.89
CA ASP A 520 -18.70 -27.49 -7.33
C ASP A 520 -20.09 -28.04 -7.72
N SER A 521 -20.79 -27.34 -8.61
CA SER A 521 -22.19 -27.69 -8.98
C SER A 521 -22.31 -29.08 -9.60
N ALA A 522 -21.25 -29.59 -10.22
CA ALA A 522 -21.20 -30.93 -10.85
C ALA A 522 -21.20 -32.11 -9.84
N ASP A 523 -20.97 -31.87 -8.55
CA ASP A 523 -20.84 -32.92 -7.54
C ASP A 523 -22.14 -33.60 -7.12
N ILE A 524 -23.33 -33.04 -7.51
CA ILE A 524 -24.65 -33.59 -7.16
C ILE A 524 -25.28 -34.22 -8.40
N ARG A 525 -25.31 -35.57 -8.48
CA ARG A 525 -25.84 -36.31 -9.61
C ARG A 525 -27.37 -36.54 -9.56
N VAL A 526 -28.04 -36.47 -10.74
CA VAL A 526 -29.48 -36.73 -10.89
C VAL A 526 -29.82 -38.22 -10.73
N GLN A 527 -30.93 -38.54 -10.05
CA GLN A 527 -31.42 -39.90 -9.83
C GLN A 527 -32.86 -40.05 -10.31
N LYS A 528 -33.31 -41.30 -10.53
CA LYS A 528 -34.70 -41.59 -10.88
C LYS A 528 -35.58 -41.51 -9.63
N LYS A 529 -36.85 -41.02 -9.80
CA LYS A 529 -37.86 -41.03 -8.71
C LYS A 529 -38.04 -42.39 -8.08
N GLY A 530 -38.34 -42.47 -6.76
CA GLY A 530 -38.49 -43.71 -5.99
C GLY A 530 -37.20 -44.44 -5.73
N GLY A 531 -36.01 -43.81 -5.97
CA GLY A 531 -34.72 -44.31 -5.54
C GLY A 531 -34.55 -44.24 -4.01
N ARG A 532 -33.53 -44.95 -3.48
CA ARG A 532 -33.17 -44.86 -2.05
C ARG A 532 -32.42 -43.57 -1.68
N GLY A 533 -31.87 -42.87 -2.68
CA GLY A 533 -31.01 -41.68 -2.48
C GLY A 533 -29.55 -42.05 -2.25
N VAL A 534 -28.68 -41.07 -1.98
CA VAL A 534 -27.24 -41.18 -1.73
C VAL A 534 -26.93 -40.43 -0.46
N SER A 535 -25.99 -40.95 0.36
CA SER A 535 -25.47 -40.21 1.52
C SER A 535 -24.83 -38.90 1.09
N GLY A 536 -25.39 -37.78 1.49
CA GLY A 536 -24.95 -36.44 1.10
C GLY A 536 -23.77 -35.93 1.92
N MET A 537 -23.78 -36.09 3.22
CA MET A 537 -22.84 -35.48 4.15
C MET A 537 -22.59 -36.36 5.36
N LYS A 538 -21.35 -36.43 5.88
CA LYS A 538 -21.11 -37.03 7.20
C LYS A 538 -21.68 -36.13 8.29
N MET A 539 -22.71 -36.56 8.97
CA MET A 539 -23.45 -35.75 9.95
C MET A 539 -23.23 -36.24 11.37
N LYS A 540 -23.45 -35.33 12.34
CA LYS A 540 -23.70 -35.71 13.74
C LYS A 540 -25.12 -36.24 13.86
N ASP A 541 -25.37 -37.02 14.88
CA ASP A 541 -26.72 -37.47 15.22
C ASP A 541 -27.69 -36.29 15.23
N GLU A 542 -28.84 -36.41 14.52
CA GLU A 542 -29.92 -35.41 14.39
C GLU A 542 -29.68 -34.17 13.53
N ASP A 543 -28.61 -34.10 12.67
CA ASP A 543 -28.44 -33.02 11.72
C ASP A 543 -28.66 -33.53 10.28
N TYR A 544 -29.16 -32.65 9.38
CA TYR A 544 -29.38 -32.97 7.96
C TYR A 544 -29.29 -31.72 7.09
N VAL A 545 -29.09 -31.87 5.79
CA VAL A 545 -29.06 -30.75 4.84
C VAL A 545 -30.45 -30.10 4.82
N TRP A 546 -30.50 -28.81 5.16
CA TRP A 546 -31.72 -28.03 5.27
C TRP A 546 -32.01 -27.22 4.00
N LYS A 547 -30.96 -26.59 3.42
CA LYS A 547 -31.07 -25.77 2.22
C LYS A 547 -29.92 -26.06 1.27
N ILE A 548 -30.22 -25.98 -0.03
CA ILE A 548 -29.26 -26.09 -1.14
C ILE A 548 -29.52 -24.91 -2.06
N LEU A 549 -28.45 -24.17 -2.44
CA LEU A 549 -28.52 -23.02 -3.30
C LEU A 549 -27.43 -23.12 -4.37
N ASN A 550 -27.82 -23.12 -5.64
CA ASN A 550 -26.90 -22.91 -6.77
C ASN A 550 -26.68 -21.41 -6.93
N THR A 551 -25.43 -21.00 -7.05
CA THR A 551 -24.99 -19.62 -7.09
C THR A 551 -23.65 -19.52 -7.79
N SER A 552 -23.08 -18.32 -7.88
CA SER A 552 -21.70 -18.09 -8.29
C SER A 552 -20.83 -17.67 -7.12
N THR A 553 -19.49 -17.84 -7.25
CA THR A 553 -18.51 -17.49 -6.21
C THR A 553 -18.60 -16.04 -5.75
N HIS A 554 -18.90 -15.12 -6.64
CA HIS A 554 -18.94 -13.68 -6.35
C HIS A 554 -20.29 -13.18 -5.85
N ASN A 555 -21.36 -14.00 -5.95
CA ASN A 555 -22.70 -13.58 -5.61
C ASN A 555 -22.90 -13.35 -4.10
N ARG A 556 -23.73 -12.37 -3.78
CA ARG A 556 -24.12 -12.01 -2.40
C ARG A 556 -25.34 -12.81 -2.01
N ILE A 557 -25.20 -13.53 -0.92
CA ILE A 557 -26.24 -14.42 -0.38
C ILE A 557 -26.88 -13.78 0.85
N LEU A 558 -28.20 -13.69 0.88
CA LEU A 558 -28.99 -13.28 2.03
C LEU A 558 -29.37 -14.51 2.86
N PHE A 559 -29.11 -14.45 4.16
CA PHE A 559 -29.41 -15.48 5.14
C PHE A 559 -30.54 -15.00 6.04
N PHE A 560 -31.75 -15.45 5.79
CA PHE A 560 -32.92 -15.14 6.61
C PHE A 560 -33.07 -16.15 7.72
N THR A 561 -33.30 -15.67 8.96
CA THR A 561 -33.37 -16.52 10.15
C THR A 561 -34.77 -16.69 10.67
N ASN A 562 -35.00 -17.76 11.42
CA ASN A 562 -36.27 -18.04 12.10
C ASN A 562 -36.70 -16.94 13.09
N LYS A 563 -35.76 -16.03 13.46
CA LYS A 563 -36.05 -14.87 14.32
C LYS A 563 -36.36 -13.59 13.52
N GLY A 564 -36.53 -13.69 12.22
CA GLY A 564 -36.88 -12.55 11.37
C GLY A 564 -35.73 -11.58 11.15
N LYS A 565 -34.47 -12.01 11.31
CA LYS A 565 -33.27 -11.26 10.94
C LYS A 565 -32.75 -11.72 9.58
N VAL A 566 -31.95 -10.84 8.96
CA VAL A 566 -31.24 -11.15 7.71
C VAL A 566 -29.78 -10.73 7.83
N TYR A 567 -28.89 -11.56 7.33
CA TYR A 567 -27.46 -11.32 7.20
C TYR A 567 -27.05 -11.46 5.74
N MET A 568 -25.97 -10.80 5.32
CA MET A 568 -25.44 -10.88 3.96
C MET A 568 -23.99 -11.34 4.00
N LYS A 569 -23.64 -12.27 3.11
CA LYS A 569 -22.30 -12.78 2.89
C LYS A 569 -22.09 -13.08 1.40
N THR A 570 -20.84 -12.93 0.94
CA THR A 570 -20.47 -13.36 -0.41
C THR A 570 -20.19 -14.86 -0.41
N ALA A 571 -20.60 -15.57 -1.45
CA ALA A 571 -20.46 -17.03 -1.54
C ALA A 571 -19.00 -17.50 -1.38
N VAL A 572 -18.02 -16.69 -1.87
CA VAL A 572 -16.57 -16.96 -1.73
C VAL A 572 -16.08 -17.01 -0.28
N GLU A 573 -16.77 -16.39 0.66
CA GLU A 573 -16.36 -16.37 2.08
C GLU A 573 -16.47 -17.76 2.74
N PHE A 574 -17.24 -18.71 2.16
CA PHE A 574 -17.41 -20.04 2.70
C PHE A 574 -16.33 -21.00 2.19
N PRO A 575 -15.90 -21.99 3.00
CA PRO A 575 -14.87 -22.93 2.60
C PRO A 575 -15.33 -23.88 1.51
N LYS A 576 -14.51 -24.09 0.47
CA LYS A 576 -14.72 -25.16 -0.53
C LYS A 576 -14.47 -26.51 0.14
N SER A 577 -15.37 -27.45 -0.03
CA SER A 577 -15.34 -28.76 0.62
C SER A 577 -15.90 -29.85 -0.28
N THR A 578 -15.47 -31.07 -0.07
CA THR A 578 -16.01 -32.24 -0.78
C THR A 578 -17.46 -32.53 -0.40
N ARG A 579 -18.18 -33.30 -1.24
CA ARG A 579 -19.58 -33.68 -1.00
C ARG A 579 -19.82 -34.31 0.38
N THR A 580 -18.94 -35.17 0.86
CA THR A 580 -19.07 -35.90 2.14
C THR A 580 -18.56 -35.14 3.36
N ALA A 581 -17.88 -33.99 3.18
CA ALA A 581 -17.39 -33.17 4.29
C ALA A 581 -18.56 -32.49 5.03
N ARG A 582 -18.41 -32.31 6.33
CA ARG A 582 -19.43 -31.72 7.21
C ARG A 582 -19.63 -30.21 6.97
N GLY A 583 -18.62 -29.50 6.47
CA GLY A 583 -18.61 -28.04 6.40
C GLY A 583 -18.22 -27.36 7.73
N SER A 584 -18.33 -26.04 7.76
CA SER A 584 -17.98 -25.19 8.91
C SER A 584 -19.22 -24.61 9.57
N ALA A 585 -19.15 -24.36 10.88
CA ALA A 585 -20.27 -23.73 11.58
C ALA A 585 -20.48 -22.28 11.09
N LEU A 586 -21.70 -21.92 10.75
CA LEU A 586 -22.07 -20.61 10.19
C LEU A 586 -21.71 -19.44 11.13
N ILE A 587 -21.68 -19.68 12.44
CA ILE A 587 -21.29 -18.68 13.44
C ILE A 587 -19.84 -18.18 13.25
N ASN A 588 -18.98 -18.95 12.60
CA ASN A 588 -17.62 -18.52 12.28
C ASN A 588 -17.60 -17.41 11.21
N PHE A 589 -18.65 -17.31 10.40
CA PHE A 589 -18.81 -16.31 9.31
C PHE A 589 -19.80 -15.22 9.69
N ILE A 590 -20.77 -15.55 10.55
CA ILE A 590 -21.79 -14.62 11.08
C ILE A 590 -21.69 -14.63 12.62
N PRO A 591 -20.75 -13.88 13.22
CA PRO A 591 -20.45 -13.95 14.65
C PRO A 591 -21.64 -13.57 15.57
N ASN A 592 -22.58 -12.77 15.02
CA ASN A 592 -23.73 -12.28 15.79
C ASN A 592 -24.98 -13.17 15.67
N LEU A 593 -24.84 -14.37 15.11
CA LEU A 593 -25.90 -15.37 15.07
C LEU A 593 -26.12 -15.96 16.48
N ALA A 594 -27.32 -15.84 17.01
CA ALA A 594 -27.65 -16.38 18.34
C ALA A 594 -27.65 -17.93 18.32
N ARG A 595 -27.35 -18.56 19.46
CA ARG A 595 -27.24 -20.05 19.54
C ARG A 595 -28.53 -20.79 19.15
N ASP A 596 -29.66 -20.19 19.40
CA ASP A 596 -31.01 -20.72 19.08
C ASP A 596 -31.57 -20.15 17.75
N GLU A 597 -30.81 -19.34 17.05
CA GLU A 597 -31.14 -18.78 15.74
C GLU A 597 -30.75 -19.75 14.63
N ARG A 598 -31.69 -20.06 13.74
CA ARG A 598 -31.51 -20.98 12.62
C ARG A 598 -31.84 -20.24 11.32
N VAL A 599 -31.04 -20.48 10.28
CA VAL A 599 -31.34 -19.97 8.96
C VAL A 599 -32.51 -20.75 8.38
N THR A 600 -33.53 -20.01 7.95
CA THR A 600 -34.76 -20.55 7.36
C THR A 600 -34.71 -20.53 5.83
N GLU A 601 -34.14 -19.43 5.26
CA GLU A 601 -34.08 -19.25 3.82
C GLU A 601 -32.77 -18.63 3.38
N LEU A 602 -32.33 -19.06 2.18
CA LEU A 602 -31.19 -18.50 1.46
C LEU A 602 -31.72 -17.85 0.17
N LEU A 603 -31.22 -16.64 -0.13
CA LEU A 603 -31.57 -15.95 -1.38
C LEU A 603 -30.28 -15.41 -1.99
N ASP A 604 -30.04 -15.74 -3.25
CA ASP A 604 -29.00 -15.11 -4.05
C ASP A 604 -29.47 -13.74 -4.51
N LEU A 605 -28.85 -12.68 -3.97
CA LEU A 605 -29.25 -11.29 -4.23
C LEU A 605 -28.89 -10.84 -5.65
N ASP A 606 -27.85 -11.41 -6.23
CA ASP A 606 -27.31 -11.03 -7.53
C ASP A 606 -27.90 -11.87 -8.68
N ASN A 607 -28.63 -12.97 -8.33
CA ASN A 607 -29.31 -13.84 -9.27
C ASN A 607 -30.84 -13.88 -9.04
N VAL A 608 -31.42 -12.73 -8.66
CA VAL A 608 -32.89 -12.60 -8.62
C VAL A 608 -33.45 -12.34 -10.00
N GLN A 609 -34.64 -12.83 -10.27
CA GLN A 609 -35.35 -12.64 -11.55
C GLN A 609 -35.41 -11.15 -11.92
N GLU A 610 -35.19 -10.84 -13.20
CA GLU A 610 -35.33 -9.48 -13.72
C GLU A 610 -36.71 -8.90 -13.41
N GLY A 611 -36.76 -7.65 -12.95
CA GLY A 611 -38.00 -7.00 -12.53
C GLY A 611 -38.37 -7.20 -11.07
N THR A 612 -37.64 -8.01 -10.30
CA THR A 612 -37.87 -8.17 -8.84
C THR A 612 -37.73 -6.84 -8.09
N LYS A 613 -38.78 -6.43 -7.41
CA LYS A 613 -38.84 -5.17 -6.65
C LYS A 613 -38.95 -5.38 -5.16
N TYR A 614 -39.52 -6.49 -4.70
CA TYR A 614 -39.87 -6.73 -3.31
C TYR A 614 -39.42 -8.11 -2.83
N LEU A 615 -39.24 -8.23 -1.50
CA LEU A 615 -39.20 -9.50 -0.79
C LEU A 615 -40.49 -9.70 -0.02
N LEU A 616 -41.13 -10.85 -0.24
CA LEU A 616 -42.31 -11.31 0.49
C LEU A 616 -41.88 -12.31 1.56
N MET A 617 -42.11 -12.00 2.82
CA MET A 617 -41.84 -12.85 3.97
C MET A 617 -43.08 -13.49 4.46
N VAL A 618 -43.06 -14.77 4.76
CA VAL A 618 -44.17 -15.57 5.25
C VAL A 618 -43.77 -16.17 6.60
N THR A 619 -44.64 -16.06 7.62
CA THR A 619 -44.43 -16.64 8.90
C THR A 619 -45.19 -17.95 9.10
N LYS A 620 -44.77 -18.79 10.05
CA LYS A 620 -45.43 -20.04 10.40
C LYS A 620 -46.87 -19.85 10.87
N LYS A 621 -47.19 -18.75 11.57
CA LYS A 621 -48.56 -18.39 11.96
C LYS A 621 -49.39 -17.73 10.87
N GLY A 622 -48.89 -17.74 9.60
CA GLY A 622 -49.65 -17.32 8.45
C GLY A 622 -49.66 -15.81 8.20
N TYR A 623 -48.74 -15.02 8.79
CA TYR A 623 -48.55 -13.61 8.44
C TYR A 623 -47.69 -13.49 7.16
N VAL A 624 -48.02 -12.49 6.35
CA VAL A 624 -47.28 -12.14 5.14
C VAL A 624 -46.88 -10.66 5.16
N LYS A 625 -45.70 -10.36 4.64
CA LYS A 625 -45.19 -9.00 4.60
C LYS A 625 -44.41 -8.79 3.32
N LYS A 626 -44.72 -7.69 2.58
CA LYS A 626 -43.98 -7.23 1.41
C LYS A 626 -43.07 -6.06 1.77
N THR A 627 -41.78 -6.11 1.42
CA THR A 627 -40.78 -5.06 1.68
C THR A 627 -39.91 -4.84 0.43
N GLU A 628 -39.55 -3.59 0.12
CA GLU A 628 -38.71 -3.27 -1.03
C GLU A 628 -37.34 -3.94 -0.94
N LEU A 629 -36.90 -4.57 -2.04
CA LEU A 629 -35.57 -5.21 -2.15
C LEU A 629 -34.42 -4.22 -1.94
N ALA A 630 -34.61 -2.96 -2.32
CA ALA A 630 -33.63 -1.90 -2.15
C ALA A 630 -33.22 -1.69 -0.67
N GLU A 631 -34.11 -2.00 0.29
CA GLU A 631 -33.81 -1.90 1.73
C GLU A 631 -32.78 -2.94 2.21
N TYR A 632 -32.44 -3.95 1.40
CA TYR A 632 -31.51 -5.04 1.73
C TYR A 632 -30.19 -4.96 0.99
N LYS A 633 -29.94 -3.93 0.16
CA LYS A 633 -28.68 -3.78 -0.59
C LYS A 633 -27.46 -3.58 0.31
N ASN A 634 -27.66 -2.96 1.48
CA ASN A 634 -26.58 -2.66 2.44
C ASN A 634 -26.94 -3.21 3.82
N ILE A 635 -26.36 -4.35 4.15
CA ILE A 635 -26.54 -5.01 5.46
C ILE A 635 -25.25 -4.95 6.26
N ASN A 636 -25.30 -4.35 7.44
CA ASN A 636 -24.17 -4.29 8.36
C ASN A 636 -23.83 -5.68 8.92
N LYS A 637 -22.59 -5.85 9.41
CA LYS A 637 -22.10 -7.11 10.02
C LYS A 637 -22.99 -7.64 11.15
N ASN A 638 -23.78 -6.79 11.79
CA ASN A 638 -24.71 -7.15 12.89
C ASN A 638 -26.05 -7.71 12.39
N GLY A 639 -26.26 -7.76 11.07
CA GLY A 639 -27.54 -8.11 10.47
C GLY A 639 -28.58 -7.00 10.59
N LEU A 640 -29.75 -7.23 9.96
CA LEU A 640 -30.90 -6.33 10.01
C LEU A 640 -32.14 -7.12 10.42
N ILE A 641 -33.10 -6.45 11.05
CA ILE A 641 -34.45 -7.00 11.23
C ILE A 641 -35.15 -6.96 9.87
N SER A 642 -35.55 -8.13 9.37
CA SER A 642 -36.27 -8.27 8.10
C SER A 642 -37.79 -8.29 8.31
N ILE A 643 -38.28 -8.86 9.40
CA ILE A 643 -39.67 -8.87 9.84
C ILE A 643 -39.75 -8.89 11.37
N ARG A 644 -40.68 -8.16 11.96
CA ARG A 644 -41.02 -8.28 13.38
C ARG A 644 -41.95 -9.44 13.59
N LEU A 645 -41.52 -10.46 14.31
CA LEU A 645 -42.32 -11.66 14.63
C LEU A 645 -43.19 -11.44 15.88
N ASN A 646 -44.39 -11.96 15.84
CA ASN A 646 -45.27 -12.05 17.02
C ASN A 646 -44.76 -13.13 17.97
N GLU A 647 -45.18 -13.11 19.24
CA GLU A 647 -44.77 -14.08 20.25
C GLU A 647 -45.06 -15.51 19.80
N GLY A 648 -44.02 -16.36 19.87
CA GLY A 648 -44.08 -17.76 19.45
C GLY A 648 -44.20 -18.00 17.94
N ASP A 649 -44.05 -16.96 17.10
CA ASP A 649 -44.03 -17.11 15.64
C ASP A 649 -42.59 -17.24 15.11
N ARG A 650 -42.43 -17.76 13.91
CA ARG A 650 -41.16 -17.94 13.22
C ARG A 650 -41.33 -17.66 11.73
N LEU A 651 -40.23 -17.21 11.08
CA LEU A 651 -40.20 -17.11 9.63
C LEU A 651 -40.30 -18.50 8.98
N ALA A 652 -41.14 -18.67 7.95
CA ALA A 652 -41.34 -19.91 7.24
C ALA A 652 -40.77 -19.89 5.83
N ALA A 653 -40.94 -18.79 5.07
CA ALA A 653 -40.41 -18.66 3.70
C ALA A 653 -40.13 -17.19 3.36
N VAL A 654 -39.24 -16.97 2.39
CA VAL A 654 -38.98 -15.67 1.76
C VAL A 654 -39.01 -15.85 0.24
N LEU A 655 -39.76 -15.00 -0.48
CA LEU A 655 -39.89 -15.02 -1.93
C LEU A 655 -39.46 -13.67 -2.50
N ALA A 656 -38.74 -13.70 -3.61
CA ALA A 656 -38.43 -12.53 -4.40
C ALA A 656 -39.56 -12.32 -5.43
N ILE A 657 -40.16 -11.13 -5.42
CA ILE A 657 -41.37 -10.86 -6.21
C ILE A 657 -41.31 -9.51 -6.93
N THR A 658 -42.05 -9.35 -8.03
CA THR A 658 -42.22 -8.04 -8.71
C THR A 658 -43.30 -7.18 -8.01
N GLY A 659 -44.24 -7.81 -7.30
CA GLY A 659 -45.32 -7.18 -6.57
C GLY A 659 -46.68 -7.26 -7.22
N GLU A 660 -46.83 -7.89 -8.38
CA GLU A 660 -48.07 -8.09 -9.13
C GLU A 660 -48.48 -9.57 -9.23
N GLU A 661 -47.66 -10.48 -8.61
CA GLU A 661 -47.89 -11.91 -8.68
C GLU A 661 -49.01 -12.36 -7.73
N GLU A 662 -49.41 -13.59 -7.94
CA GLU A 662 -50.20 -14.37 -7.02
C GLU A 662 -49.32 -15.41 -6.34
N ILE A 663 -49.54 -15.65 -5.06
CA ILE A 663 -48.80 -16.64 -4.27
C ILE A 663 -49.73 -17.74 -3.75
N ILE A 664 -49.10 -18.89 -3.51
CA ILE A 664 -49.78 -20.00 -2.82
C ILE A 664 -49.07 -20.29 -1.53
N LEU A 665 -49.80 -20.26 -0.41
CA LEU A 665 -49.34 -20.73 0.89
C LEU A 665 -49.88 -22.15 1.14
N GLY A 666 -49.01 -23.06 1.65
CA GLY A 666 -49.37 -24.42 2.02
C GLY A 666 -49.18 -24.63 3.55
N THR A 667 -50.08 -25.40 4.13
CA THR A 667 -50.02 -25.69 5.58
C THR A 667 -49.65 -27.15 5.85
N LYS A 668 -49.20 -27.41 7.06
CA LYS A 668 -48.83 -28.73 7.59
C LYS A 668 -49.97 -29.73 7.50
N ASP A 669 -51.22 -29.30 7.79
CA ASP A 669 -52.42 -30.13 7.71
C ASP A 669 -52.91 -30.29 6.23
N GLY A 670 -52.16 -29.78 5.25
CA GLY A 670 -52.47 -29.93 3.85
C GLY A 670 -53.59 -29.02 3.32
N MET A 671 -53.74 -27.82 3.88
CA MET A 671 -54.55 -26.75 3.30
C MET A 671 -53.66 -25.88 2.39
N ALA A 672 -54.25 -25.18 1.43
CA ALA A 672 -53.56 -24.18 0.61
C ALA A 672 -54.49 -23.02 0.27
N ILE A 673 -53.92 -21.79 0.23
CA ILE A 673 -54.63 -20.59 -0.23
C ILE A 673 -53.84 -19.88 -1.29
N ARG A 674 -54.53 -19.39 -2.37
CA ARG A 674 -53.95 -18.56 -3.42
C ARG A 674 -54.55 -17.16 -3.37
N PHE A 675 -53.73 -16.12 -3.37
CA PHE A 675 -54.18 -14.73 -3.34
C PHE A 675 -53.11 -13.82 -4.02
N SER A 676 -53.54 -12.60 -4.41
CA SER A 676 -52.66 -11.59 -4.99
C SER A 676 -51.77 -10.94 -3.95
N VAL A 677 -50.54 -10.52 -4.33
CA VAL A 677 -49.62 -9.73 -3.50
C VAL A 677 -49.52 -8.28 -3.97
N ASP A 678 -50.44 -7.82 -4.83
CA ASP A 678 -50.52 -6.41 -5.19
C ASP A 678 -50.83 -5.51 -3.97
N ASP A 679 -50.73 -4.21 -4.12
CA ASP A 679 -50.90 -3.26 -3.02
C ASP A 679 -52.30 -3.19 -2.42
N SER A 680 -53.29 -3.71 -3.14
CA SER A 680 -54.69 -3.81 -2.60
C SER A 680 -54.86 -4.90 -1.57
N GLU A 681 -54.10 -6.01 -1.70
CA GLU A 681 -54.15 -7.14 -0.77
C GLU A 681 -52.93 -7.06 0.22
N VAL A 682 -51.72 -6.83 -0.27
CA VAL A 682 -50.49 -6.78 0.57
C VAL A 682 -49.69 -5.53 0.22
N ARG A 683 -49.92 -4.42 0.96
CA ARG A 683 -49.18 -3.17 0.73
C ARG A 683 -47.70 -3.33 1.13
N SER A 684 -46.83 -2.55 0.51
CA SER A 684 -45.41 -2.49 0.90
C SER A 684 -45.25 -1.92 2.33
N MET A 685 -44.39 -2.52 3.13
CA MET A 685 -44.13 -2.17 4.52
C MET A 685 -42.64 -2.14 4.83
N GLY A 686 -42.25 -1.25 5.74
CA GLY A 686 -40.85 -1.17 6.19
C GLY A 686 -40.42 -2.43 6.95
N ARG A 687 -39.12 -2.63 7.07
CA ARG A 687 -38.49 -3.85 7.65
C ARG A 687 -38.98 -4.26 9.03
N ALA A 688 -39.25 -3.32 9.91
CA ALA A 688 -39.69 -3.58 11.30
C ALA A 688 -41.20 -3.86 11.47
N ALA A 689 -41.97 -3.97 10.37
CA ALA A 689 -43.40 -4.31 10.43
C ALA A 689 -43.61 -5.81 10.65
N ALA A 690 -44.74 -6.20 11.28
CA ALA A 690 -45.12 -7.60 11.52
C ALA A 690 -45.88 -8.25 10.34
N GLY A 691 -46.37 -7.46 9.39
CA GLY A 691 -47.14 -7.95 8.25
C GLY A 691 -48.64 -8.02 8.53
N VAL A 692 -49.38 -8.71 7.64
CA VAL A 692 -50.82 -8.93 7.65
C VAL A 692 -51.13 -10.41 7.59
N HIS A 693 -52.33 -10.83 7.98
CA HIS A 693 -52.72 -12.23 7.87
C HIS A 693 -52.87 -12.66 6.39
N GLY A 694 -52.15 -13.69 5.96
CA GLY A 694 -52.22 -14.32 4.67
C GLY A 694 -53.26 -15.48 4.63
N ILE A 695 -53.21 -16.35 5.63
CA ILE A 695 -54.12 -17.50 5.79
C ILE A 695 -54.66 -17.59 7.20
N LYS A 696 -55.90 -18.03 7.36
CA LYS A 696 -56.51 -18.33 8.65
C LYS A 696 -56.29 -19.80 9.00
N LEU A 697 -55.36 -20.06 9.92
CA LEU A 697 -55.01 -21.40 10.39
C LEU A 697 -56.05 -21.93 11.41
N ALA A 698 -56.21 -23.25 11.49
CA ALA A 698 -57.10 -23.94 12.40
C ALA A 698 -56.28 -24.75 13.41
N GLY A 699 -56.56 -24.62 14.73
CA GLY A 699 -55.82 -25.33 15.76
C GLY A 699 -54.36 -25.01 15.77
N ASP A 700 -53.49 -26.03 15.81
CA ASP A 700 -52.05 -25.97 15.84
C ASP A 700 -51.43 -26.09 14.40
N ASP A 701 -52.19 -25.83 13.35
CA ASP A 701 -51.67 -25.85 11.96
C ASP A 701 -50.68 -24.74 11.72
N GLU A 702 -49.65 -24.98 10.89
CA GLU A 702 -48.57 -24.05 10.56
C GLU A 702 -48.40 -23.97 9.03
N VAL A 703 -47.96 -22.81 8.53
CA VAL A 703 -47.50 -22.69 7.15
C VAL A 703 -46.10 -23.38 7.03
N VAL A 704 -46.01 -24.30 6.04
CA VAL A 704 -44.79 -25.08 5.73
C VAL A 704 -44.07 -24.65 4.49
N GLY A 705 -44.71 -23.83 3.62
CA GLY A 705 -44.09 -23.34 2.42
C GLY A 705 -44.96 -22.30 1.69
N ALA A 706 -44.33 -21.52 0.84
CA ALA A 706 -44.93 -20.53 0.00
C ALA A 706 -44.27 -20.56 -1.39
N CYS A 707 -45.02 -20.33 -2.46
CA CYS A 707 -44.46 -20.21 -3.78
C CYS A 707 -45.28 -19.23 -4.64
N ILE A 708 -44.67 -18.73 -5.71
CA ILE A 708 -45.30 -17.87 -6.70
C ILE A 708 -46.17 -18.75 -7.59
N ALA A 709 -47.44 -18.37 -7.78
CA ALA A 709 -48.41 -19.06 -8.63
C ALA A 709 -48.27 -18.61 -10.08
N ALA A 710 -47.06 -18.67 -10.67
CA ALA A 710 -46.82 -18.42 -12.09
C ALA A 710 -47.29 -19.62 -12.95
N ASP A 711 -46.86 -19.68 -14.20
CA ASP A 711 -47.13 -20.82 -15.11
C ASP A 711 -46.46 -22.14 -14.70
N LYS A 712 -45.84 -22.18 -13.51
CA LYS A 712 -45.19 -23.35 -12.91
C LYS A 712 -46.21 -24.28 -12.24
N ASP A 713 -45.88 -25.57 -12.18
CA ASP A 713 -46.67 -26.56 -11.45
C ASP A 713 -46.34 -26.56 -9.95
N ILE A 714 -47.33 -26.82 -9.13
CA ILE A 714 -47.20 -26.81 -7.67
C ILE A 714 -46.99 -28.23 -7.16
N PHE A 715 -45.88 -28.41 -6.45
CA PHE A 715 -45.53 -29.67 -5.82
C PHE A 715 -45.82 -29.60 -4.33
N THR A 716 -46.56 -30.57 -3.81
CA THR A 716 -46.84 -30.71 -2.37
C THR A 716 -46.28 -32.04 -1.92
N ILE A 717 -45.44 -32.00 -0.90
CA ILE A 717 -44.69 -33.16 -0.43
C ILE A 717 -45.02 -33.46 1.02
N SER A 718 -45.29 -34.77 1.30
CA SER A 718 -45.57 -35.23 2.68
C SER A 718 -44.33 -35.82 3.35
N ALA A 719 -44.34 -35.86 4.66
CA ALA A 719 -43.28 -36.42 5.50
C ALA A 719 -42.95 -37.90 5.15
N ASP A 720 -43.97 -38.66 4.65
CA ASP A 720 -43.86 -40.08 4.30
C ASP A 720 -43.23 -40.28 2.90
N GLY A 721 -42.65 -39.25 2.28
CA GLY A 721 -41.97 -39.37 0.97
C GLY A 721 -42.90 -39.36 -0.22
N ASN A 722 -44.17 -38.99 -0.12
CA ASN A 722 -45.10 -38.84 -1.26
C ASN A 722 -45.06 -37.40 -1.80
N ALA A 723 -45.07 -37.23 -3.10
CA ALA A 723 -45.12 -35.96 -3.80
C ALA A 723 -46.35 -35.89 -4.71
N LYS A 724 -47.00 -34.79 -4.73
CA LYS A 724 -48.16 -34.51 -5.58
C LYS A 724 -47.87 -33.27 -6.44
N ARG A 725 -48.18 -33.36 -7.72
CA ARG A 725 -48.07 -32.27 -8.70
C ARG A 725 -49.43 -31.83 -9.17
N ASN A 726 -49.70 -30.51 -9.14
CA ASN A 726 -50.91 -29.89 -9.67
C ASN A 726 -50.53 -28.60 -10.41
N LYS A 727 -51.29 -28.20 -11.41
CA LYS A 727 -51.17 -26.89 -12.04
C LYS A 727 -51.58 -25.78 -11.06
N ALA A 728 -50.90 -24.63 -11.12
CA ALA A 728 -51.25 -23.47 -10.28
C ALA A 728 -52.73 -23.03 -10.53
N SER A 729 -53.23 -23.16 -11.77
CA SER A 729 -54.62 -22.87 -12.13
C SER A 729 -55.68 -23.74 -11.40
N ALA A 730 -55.25 -24.87 -10.79
CA ALA A 730 -56.15 -25.68 -9.99
C ALA A 730 -56.55 -25.03 -8.64
N TYR A 731 -55.78 -24.03 -8.19
CA TYR A 731 -56.06 -23.27 -6.98
C TYR A 731 -56.76 -21.96 -7.34
N HIS A 732 -58.05 -21.81 -6.97
CA HIS A 732 -58.80 -20.59 -7.23
C HIS A 732 -58.29 -19.44 -6.34
N ILE A 733 -58.28 -18.23 -6.89
CA ILE A 733 -57.87 -17.01 -6.20
C ILE A 733 -58.88 -16.69 -5.10
N GLN A 734 -58.43 -16.36 -3.91
CA GLN A 734 -59.21 -15.93 -2.77
C GLN A 734 -58.60 -14.63 -2.20
N SER A 735 -59.40 -13.90 -1.43
CA SER A 735 -58.80 -12.81 -0.60
C SER A 735 -57.92 -13.41 0.49
N ARG A 736 -56.83 -12.74 0.87
CA ARG A 736 -56.02 -13.13 1.99
C ARG A 736 -56.85 -13.32 3.28
N ASN A 737 -56.31 -14.00 4.27
CA ASN A 737 -56.98 -14.34 5.55
C ASN A 737 -58.18 -15.31 5.40
N GLY A 738 -58.30 -15.99 4.23
CA GLY A 738 -59.24 -17.10 4.02
C GLY A 738 -58.73 -18.41 4.66
N LYS A 739 -59.62 -19.42 4.76
CA LYS A 739 -59.26 -20.77 5.28
C LYS A 739 -58.53 -21.62 4.22
N GLY A 740 -58.47 -21.18 2.95
CA GLY A 740 -57.94 -21.97 1.87
C GLY A 740 -58.76 -23.18 1.49
N ILE A 741 -58.17 -24.04 0.66
CA ILE A 741 -58.78 -25.29 0.17
C ILE A 741 -57.92 -26.49 0.60
N ARG A 742 -58.56 -27.70 0.65
CA ARG A 742 -57.82 -28.94 0.89
C ARG A 742 -56.92 -29.25 -0.29
N ASN A 743 -55.61 -29.29 -0.02
CA ASN A 743 -54.60 -29.56 -1.02
C ASN A 743 -54.02 -30.98 -0.94
N PHE A 744 -53.94 -31.59 0.22
CA PHE A 744 -53.43 -32.95 0.43
C PHE A 744 -54.36 -33.83 1.21
N ARG A 745 -54.21 -35.17 1.11
CA ARG A 745 -55.11 -36.12 1.80
C ARG A 745 -54.98 -35.97 3.34
N ARG A 746 -56.16 -36.02 3.99
CA ARG A 746 -56.20 -36.00 5.49
C ARG A 746 -55.35 -37.13 6.09
N GLY A 747 -54.68 -36.83 7.20
CA GLY A 747 -53.89 -37.83 7.91
C GLY A 747 -52.43 -37.90 7.45
N TYR A 748 -52.07 -37.10 6.44
CA TYR A 748 -50.67 -36.91 6.00
C TYR A 748 -50.17 -35.54 6.46
N GLU A 749 -48.94 -35.53 7.00
CA GLU A 749 -48.24 -34.31 7.35
C GLU A 749 -47.53 -33.77 6.11
N VAL A 750 -47.83 -32.55 5.69
CA VAL A 750 -47.15 -31.87 4.61
C VAL A 750 -45.91 -31.17 5.16
N VAL A 751 -44.79 -31.33 4.51
CA VAL A 751 -43.48 -30.74 4.90
C VAL A 751 -43.01 -29.64 3.96
N ALA A 752 -43.46 -29.64 2.70
CA ALA A 752 -43.10 -28.63 1.73
C ALA A 752 -44.18 -28.37 0.66
N LEU A 753 -44.25 -27.14 0.18
CA LEU A 753 -45.00 -26.71 -0.98
C LEU A 753 -44.08 -25.82 -1.81
N VAL A 754 -43.76 -26.25 -3.05
CA VAL A 754 -42.83 -25.56 -3.96
C VAL A 754 -43.41 -25.50 -5.37
N ALA A 755 -42.98 -24.50 -6.16
CA ALA A 755 -43.29 -24.40 -7.58
C ALA A 755 -42.06 -24.80 -8.40
N ALA A 756 -42.27 -25.59 -9.46
CA ALA A 756 -41.19 -26.03 -10.35
C ALA A 756 -41.70 -26.28 -11.76
N ASP A 757 -40.83 -26.14 -12.76
CA ASP A 757 -41.06 -26.47 -14.16
C ASP A 757 -40.59 -27.89 -14.48
N ASP A 758 -40.94 -28.41 -15.65
CA ASP A 758 -40.53 -29.74 -16.13
C ASP A 758 -39.00 -29.92 -16.21
N LYS A 759 -38.27 -28.82 -16.45
CA LYS A 759 -36.80 -28.79 -16.53
C LYS A 759 -36.13 -28.77 -15.17
N ASP A 760 -36.84 -28.26 -14.15
CA ASP A 760 -36.28 -28.10 -12.78
C ASP A 760 -36.06 -29.46 -12.11
N GLU A 761 -35.21 -29.49 -11.12
CA GLU A 761 -34.88 -30.66 -10.32
C GLU A 761 -35.33 -30.46 -8.87
N LEU A 762 -36.04 -31.43 -8.33
CA LEU A 762 -36.44 -31.50 -6.93
C LEU A 762 -35.36 -32.25 -6.14
N VAL A 763 -34.81 -31.61 -5.12
CA VAL A 763 -33.85 -32.22 -4.18
C VAL A 763 -34.53 -32.44 -2.85
N GLY A 764 -34.79 -33.72 -2.54
CA GLY A 764 -35.37 -34.13 -1.25
C GLY A 764 -34.32 -34.65 -0.32
N VAL A 765 -34.39 -34.24 0.97
CA VAL A 765 -33.51 -34.71 2.01
C VAL A 765 -34.31 -35.27 3.16
N SER A 766 -33.97 -36.50 3.59
CA SER A 766 -34.61 -37.14 4.76
C SER A 766 -33.91 -36.72 6.08
N GLU A 767 -34.59 -36.93 7.20
CA GLU A 767 -34.03 -36.65 8.55
C GLU A 767 -32.76 -37.48 8.82
N GLN A 768 -32.58 -38.63 8.20
CA GLN A 768 -31.35 -39.43 8.28
C GLN A 768 -30.28 -38.99 7.26
N GLY A 769 -30.50 -37.89 6.53
CA GLY A 769 -29.50 -37.30 5.63
C GLY A 769 -29.41 -37.97 4.26
N ILE A 770 -30.37 -38.80 3.89
CA ILE A 770 -30.44 -39.39 2.58
C ILE A 770 -31.02 -38.39 1.60
N THR A 771 -30.25 -38.07 0.56
CA THR A 771 -30.61 -37.06 -0.46
C THR A 771 -31.03 -37.74 -1.74
N ILE A 772 -32.15 -37.30 -2.32
CA ILE A 772 -32.61 -37.71 -3.67
C ILE A 772 -32.73 -36.44 -4.55
N LYS A 773 -32.17 -36.49 -5.75
CA LYS A 773 -32.32 -35.44 -6.77
C LYS A 773 -33.11 -36.03 -7.95
N THR A 774 -34.28 -35.49 -8.29
CA THR A 774 -35.22 -36.05 -9.27
C THR A 774 -35.74 -34.93 -10.17
N LYS A 775 -35.78 -35.12 -11.49
CA LYS A 775 -36.41 -34.14 -12.41
C LYS A 775 -37.91 -34.00 -12.09
N ALA A 776 -38.41 -32.76 -12.06
CA ALA A 776 -39.82 -32.44 -11.77
C ALA A 776 -40.78 -33.11 -12.78
N SER A 777 -40.34 -33.25 -14.05
CA SER A 777 -41.09 -33.97 -15.12
C SER A 777 -41.45 -35.42 -14.80
N GLN A 778 -40.69 -36.09 -13.90
CA GLN A 778 -40.96 -37.48 -13.52
C GLN A 778 -42.16 -37.63 -12.59
N ILE A 779 -42.64 -36.53 -11.96
CA ILE A 779 -43.82 -36.56 -11.07
C ILE A 779 -45.04 -36.19 -11.90
N VAL A 780 -45.93 -37.18 -12.14
CA VAL A 780 -47.11 -37.00 -13.00
C VAL A 780 -48.14 -36.07 -12.34
N SER A 781 -48.63 -35.07 -13.11
CA SER A 781 -49.68 -34.17 -12.64
C SER A 781 -51.00 -34.92 -12.49
N LYS A 782 -51.70 -34.71 -11.37
CA LYS A 782 -53.00 -35.31 -11.07
C LYS A 782 -54.09 -34.25 -10.99
N LYS A 783 -55.28 -34.54 -11.55
CA LYS A 783 -56.45 -33.63 -11.51
C LYS A 783 -57.07 -33.49 -10.12
N THR A 784 -56.84 -34.46 -9.18
CA THR A 784 -57.48 -34.48 -7.86
C THR A 784 -56.69 -33.61 -6.88
N LYS A 785 -57.36 -32.62 -6.29
CA LYS A 785 -56.76 -31.66 -5.33
C LYS A 785 -56.41 -32.27 -3.97
N ALA A 786 -57.15 -33.26 -3.50
CA ALA A 786 -56.96 -33.87 -2.16
C ALA A 786 -56.35 -35.29 -2.22
N GLY A 787 -55.53 -35.60 -3.23
CA GLY A 787 -54.88 -36.90 -3.39
C GLY A 787 -53.60 -37.03 -2.61
N GLN A 788 -53.12 -38.29 -2.46
CA GLN A 788 -51.86 -38.63 -1.74
C GLN A 788 -50.61 -38.41 -2.62
N GLY A 789 -50.70 -38.38 -3.94
CA GLY A 789 -49.59 -38.24 -4.87
C GLY A 789 -48.92 -39.55 -5.24
N VAL A 790 -47.63 -39.50 -5.58
CA VAL A 790 -46.74 -40.64 -5.93
C VAL A 790 -45.54 -40.66 -5.03
N ILE A 791 -44.87 -41.80 -4.91
CA ILE A 791 -43.66 -41.94 -4.09
C ILE A 791 -42.55 -41.16 -4.82
N LEU A 792 -42.03 -40.12 -4.16
CA LEU A 792 -40.84 -39.35 -4.54
C LEU A 792 -39.58 -40.11 -4.08
N GLN A 793 -39.55 -40.46 -2.79
CA GLN A 793 -38.46 -41.17 -2.16
C GLN A 793 -38.95 -42.32 -1.30
N ARG A 794 -38.33 -43.50 -1.42
CA ARG A 794 -38.56 -44.61 -0.48
C ARG A 794 -37.74 -44.41 0.77
N LEU A 795 -38.41 -44.21 1.88
CA LEU A 795 -37.82 -43.99 3.17
C LEU A 795 -37.62 -45.32 3.90
N GLU A 796 -36.61 -45.40 4.74
CA GLU A 796 -36.42 -46.51 5.71
C GLU A 796 -37.40 -46.36 6.88
N GLU A 797 -37.59 -47.45 7.65
CA GLU A 797 -38.51 -47.42 8.78
C GLU A 797 -38.09 -46.41 9.84
N GLY A 798 -38.99 -45.46 10.16
CA GLY A 798 -38.73 -44.37 11.06
C GLY A 798 -38.08 -43.14 10.45
N ASP A 799 -37.72 -43.13 9.14
CA ASP A 799 -37.22 -41.93 8.46
C ASP A 799 -38.36 -41.08 7.88
N ARG A 800 -38.10 -39.77 7.70
CA ARG A 800 -39.06 -38.78 7.18
C ARG A 800 -38.40 -37.80 6.26
N ILE A 801 -39.14 -37.28 5.27
CA ILE A 801 -38.67 -36.12 4.50
C ILE A 801 -38.58 -34.89 5.41
N ALA A 802 -37.39 -34.30 5.43
CA ALA A 802 -37.09 -33.13 6.26
C ALA A 802 -37.16 -31.81 5.49
N SER A 803 -36.69 -31.80 4.24
CA SER A 803 -36.69 -30.61 3.38
C SER A 803 -36.77 -30.98 1.90
N ILE A 804 -37.26 -30.04 1.12
CA ILE A 804 -37.27 -30.08 -0.37
C ILE A 804 -36.79 -28.72 -0.86
N ASP A 805 -35.84 -28.74 -1.78
CA ASP A 805 -35.44 -27.56 -2.53
C ASP A 805 -35.61 -27.79 -4.03
N VAL A 806 -35.75 -26.71 -4.78
CA VAL A 806 -35.84 -26.70 -6.24
C VAL A 806 -34.54 -26.11 -6.80
N LEU A 807 -33.86 -26.89 -7.64
CA LEU A 807 -32.72 -26.43 -8.38
C LEU A 807 -33.18 -26.13 -9.81
N SER A 808 -33.12 -24.86 -10.19
CA SER A 808 -33.39 -24.44 -11.57
C SER A 808 -32.21 -24.81 -12.45
N ASN A 809 -32.42 -25.47 -13.58
CA ASN A 809 -31.42 -25.67 -14.60
C ASN A 809 -31.46 -24.48 -15.56
N ASP A 810 -30.37 -23.79 -15.69
CA ASP A 810 -30.20 -22.69 -16.64
C ASP A 810 -30.12 -23.30 -18.06
N PRO A 811 -30.89 -22.81 -19.04
CA PRO A 811 -30.89 -23.36 -20.42
C PRO A 811 -29.57 -23.13 -21.18
N GLU A 812 -28.70 -22.22 -20.74
CA GLU A 812 -27.45 -21.88 -21.44
C GLU A 812 -26.28 -22.84 -21.16
N ALA A 813 -26.40 -23.73 -20.17
CA ALA A 813 -25.34 -24.68 -19.81
C ALA A 813 -25.38 -26.03 -20.57
N GLU A 814 -26.38 -26.30 -21.39
CA GLU A 814 -26.52 -27.56 -22.14
C GLU A 814 -25.90 -27.52 -23.56
N ASP A 815 -25.52 -26.35 -24.08
CA ASP A 815 -24.99 -26.21 -25.46
C ASP A 815 -23.46 -26.33 -25.59
N GLU A 816 -22.71 -26.58 -24.50
CA GLU A 816 -21.23 -26.76 -24.54
C GLU A 816 -20.78 -28.24 -24.40
N GLU A 817 -21.68 -29.24 -24.36
CA GLU A 817 -21.33 -30.67 -24.28
C GLU A 817 -21.84 -31.49 -25.50
N GLU A 818 -21.91 -30.93 -26.73
CA GLU A 818 -22.00 -31.73 -27.97
C GLU A 818 -20.71 -31.61 -28.83
#